data_5b08af5b0ce769b74ce17449d6e47bf2
#
_entry.id   5b08af5b0ce769b74ce17449d6e47bf2
#
_cell.length_a   1.000
_cell.length_b   1.000
_cell.length_c   1.000
_cell.angle_alpha   90.00
_cell.angle_beta   90.00
_cell.angle_gamma   90.00
#
_symmetry.space_group_name_H-M   'P 1'
#
loop_
_entity.id
_entity.type
_entity.pdbx_description
1 polymer ?
#
loop_
_entity_poly.entity_id
_entity_poly.type
_entity_poly.pdbx_seq_one_letter_code
_entity_poly.pdbx_strand_id
1 'polypeptide(L)'
;MKKYHPFSEKIVDILVRKVNNDNRHFFRILTGYYLSKIASMMRCNIQTKDRGVIPVNTYVLNLMVSGTGKGHSTNIIELEFVDHFRKEFLNNIFPRKAEEHLETIAQERANRRINLGQTLLPYDEEYGNILAALQSQFAGLGELAFSFDSGTSPAVKQMREKLLLASAGSINFELDEVGSNMLTNTDVLNAFMELYDRGLIKQKLIKNTQENVRLEELPGNTPTNLMLFGTPTKLLDGGKTEEEFKQFLETGYGRRLLYGYTVDNNRTKYASAEERFRQMTDVNLGRDILQIQQTFTNFAKRPFNPVLQMSEADAIYLVDYQMKCEEKADNYKDHMDIHRAEMAHRYFKALKLAGAYTFTDNSTEITRDHLDYAISVVEDSGEAFHALMRKQGPYERLAHYLANSDQEVTQHELMEELPFYKGSESQRKELMTLAMAFGYRNNIIIKCRMLDNIEFFQGETLLETDLNSLTVAISQDIAYNFDAHDPKPSFDLLHRLTTLEGHHYTAHEFVNGHRKNENVIPGFDLLILDCDGDASISLVKVLLEDYSFLLSTTKRHTEETNRFRLILPLSHRLKLTSDDYSKFMMNVFEWLPFPVDEGAKDIARKWATHPGIYEYNKGNVVDATMFIPETKKSDETKEQITATGIGNIERWFKTNTSKGNRANHLYRYGMVMIDADLALPDIIDKMDTFNKSLDVPLPEEQFRNSTVKSISKEFQKRRK
;
A
#
# COMPACT_ATOMS: atom_id res chain seq x y z
N MET A 1 -22.75 -3.04 -4.95
CA MET A 1 -22.31 -1.73 -5.48
C MET A 1 -22.32 -0.75 -4.33
N LYS A 2 -21.22 -0.02 -4.07
CA LYS A 2 -21.17 1.01 -3.01
C LYS A 2 -22.19 2.12 -3.32
N LYS A 3 -22.95 2.55 -2.33
CA LYS A 3 -23.92 3.63 -2.45
C LYS A 3 -23.44 4.80 -1.59
N TYR A 4 -23.62 6.03 -2.07
CA TYR A 4 -23.26 7.25 -1.33
C TYR A 4 -24.45 8.18 -1.21
N HIS A 5 -24.41 9.03 -0.18
CA HIS A 5 -25.51 9.92 0.14
C HIS A 5 -25.72 10.98 -0.98
N PRO A 6 -26.91 11.09 -1.57
CA PRO A 6 -27.14 11.89 -2.78
C PRO A 6 -26.78 13.37 -2.63
N PHE A 7 -27.13 13.99 -1.51
CA PHE A 7 -26.81 15.40 -1.27
C PHE A 7 -25.30 15.60 -1.05
N SER A 8 -24.64 14.67 -0.35
CA SER A 8 -23.18 14.69 -0.19
C SER A 8 -22.47 14.56 -1.54
N GLU A 9 -22.91 13.67 -2.43
CA GLU A 9 -22.32 13.49 -3.77
C GLU A 9 -22.48 14.75 -4.65
N LYS A 10 -23.57 15.50 -4.54
CA LYS A 10 -23.69 16.79 -5.25
C LYS A 10 -22.59 17.77 -4.83
N ILE A 11 -22.25 17.83 -3.53
CA ILE A 11 -21.16 18.66 -3.04
C ILE A 11 -19.82 18.13 -3.56
N VAL A 12 -19.60 16.82 -3.51
CA VAL A 12 -18.40 16.17 -4.05
C VAL A 12 -18.22 16.46 -5.55
N ASP A 13 -19.29 16.39 -6.34
CA ASP A 13 -19.25 16.72 -7.77
C ASP A 13 -18.82 18.16 -8.04
N ILE A 14 -19.30 19.10 -7.23
CA ILE A 14 -18.90 20.51 -7.31
C ILE A 14 -17.41 20.65 -6.95
N LEU A 15 -16.96 19.99 -5.90
CA LEU A 15 -15.55 20.04 -5.48
C LEU A 15 -14.63 19.45 -6.56
N VAL A 16 -14.95 18.29 -7.12
CA VAL A 16 -14.22 17.68 -8.23
C VAL A 16 -14.02 18.66 -9.39
N ARG A 17 -15.12 19.33 -9.79
CA ARG A 17 -15.08 20.30 -10.91
C ARG A 17 -14.30 21.56 -10.56
N LYS A 18 -14.53 22.18 -9.39
CA LYS A 18 -13.89 23.45 -9.00
C LYS A 18 -12.40 23.27 -8.68
N VAL A 19 -12.04 22.18 -8.00
CA VAL A 19 -10.66 21.88 -7.62
C VAL A 19 -9.87 21.26 -8.77
N ASN A 20 -10.54 20.76 -9.79
CA ASN A 20 -9.93 20.04 -10.90
C ASN A 20 -9.16 18.78 -10.43
N ASN A 21 -9.76 18.02 -9.55
CA ASN A 21 -9.18 16.81 -8.99
C ASN A 21 -10.29 15.79 -8.73
N ASP A 22 -10.16 14.57 -9.24
CA ASP A 22 -11.16 13.50 -9.08
C ASP A 22 -10.89 12.61 -7.85
N ASN A 23 -10.29 13.16 -6.81
CA ASN A 23 -10.13 12.48 -5.54
C ASN A 23 -11.45 12.50 -4.73
N ARG A 24 -12.45 11.77 -5.20
CA ARG A 24 -13.79 11.73 -4.63
C ARG A 24 -13.78 11.27 -3.18
N HIS A 25 -12.91 10.31 -2.83
CA HIS A 25 -12.85 9.81 -1.45
C HIS A 25 -12.45 10.90 -0.46
N PHE A 26 -11.41 11.69 -0.76
CA PHE A 26 -11.01 12.83 0.05
C PHE A 26 -12.17 13.83 0.23
N PHE A 27 -12.89 14.15 -0.85
CA PHE A 27 -14.00 15.09 -0.79
C PHE A 27 -15.22 14.52 -0.06
N ARG A 28 -15.47 13.20 -0.09
CA ARG A 28 -16.53 12.55 0.71
C ARG A 28 -16.25 12.65 2.20
N ILE A 29 -15.01 12.41 2.63
CA ILE A 29 -14.62 12.55 4.03
C ILE A 29 -14.74 14.01 4.47
N LEU A 30 -14.28 14.97 3.66
CA LEU A 30 -14.39 16.40 3.92
C LEU A 30 -15.86 16.83 4.04
N THR A 31 -16.70 16.44 3.09
CA THR A 31 -18.14 16.75 3.11
C THR A 31 -18.84 16.11 4.32
N GLY A 32 -18.53 14.82 4.61
CA GLY A 32 -19.06 14.12 5.78
C GLY A 32 -18.72 14.80 7.09
N TYR A 33 -17.51 15.35 7.22
CA TYR A 33 -17.12 16.15 8.38
C TYR A 33 -18.01 17.38 8.55
N TYR A 34 -18.18 18.19 7.51
CA TYR A 34 -18.98 19.42 7.62
C TYR A 34 -20.46 19.14 7.86
N LEU A 35 -21.05 18.12 7.26
CA LEU A 35 -22.42 17.70 7.55
C LEU A 35 -22.57 17.24 9.02
N SER A 36 -21.58 16.49 9.53
CA SER A 36 -21.55 16.09 10.95
C SER A 36 -21.37 17.27 11.89
N LYS A 37 -20.50 18.24 11.55
CA LYS A 37 -20.29 19.47 12.31
C LYS A 37 -21.59 20.26 12.44
N ILE A 38 -22.33 20.44 11.35
CA ILE A 38 -23.62 21.15 11.35
C ILE A 38 -24.65 20.41 12.22
N ALA A 39 -24.78 19.09 12.04
CA ALA A 39 -25.70 18.30 12.88
C ALA A 39 -25.33 18.39 14.38
N SER A 40 -24.01 18.36 14.68
CA SER A 40 -23.51 18.55 16.05
C SER A 40 -23.81 19.90 16.63
N MET A 41 -23.68 20.97 15.85
CA MET A 41 -23.99 22.35 16.30
C MET A 41 -25.47 22.52 16.61
N MET A 42 -26.32 21.79 15.88
CA MET A 42 -27.77 21.71 16.14
C MET A 42 -28.13 20.70 17.25
N ARG A 43 -27.12 20.14 17.95
CA ARG A 43 -27.28 19.14 19.02
C ARG A 43 -28.02 17.88 18.61
N CYS A 44 -27.82 17.44 17.37
CA CYS A 44 -28.40 16.19 16.91
C CYS A 44 -27.79 15.00 17.66
N ASN A 45 -28.67 14.10 18.14
CA ASN A 45 -28.29 12.92 18.90
C ASN A 45 -28.94 11.67 18.30
N ILE A 46 -28.41 10.50 18.65
CA ILE A 46 -28.93 9.18 18.24
C ILE A 46 -29.31 8.40 19.47
N GLN A 47 -30.53 7.87 19.53
CA GLN A 47 -30.95 6.91 20.53
C GLN A 47 -30.43 5.51 20.19
N THR A 48 -29.52 4.99 20.97
CA THR A 48 -29.01 3.61 20.83
C THR A 48 -29.61 2.70 21.91
N LYS A 49 -29.60 1.40 21.66
CA LYS A 49 -30.13 0.42 22.62
C LYS A 49 -29.10 0.05 23.70
N ASP A 50 -27.80 0.11 23.38
CA ASP A 50 -26.68 -0.31 24.24
C ASP A 50 -26.01 0.84 25.01
N ARG A 51 -25.97 2.05 24.43
CA ARG A 51 -25.18 3.19 24.96
C ARG A 51 -26.03 4.38 25.40
N GLY A 52 -27.36 4.28 25.25
CA GLY A 52 -28.28 5.38 25.50
C GLY A 52 -28.22 6.44 24.38
N VAL A 53 -28.35 7.72 24.74
CA VAL A 53 -28.28 8.84 23.79
C VAL A 53 -26.82 9.22 23.54
N ILE A 54 -26.41 9.19 22.29
CA ILE A 54 -25.06 9.60 21.87
C ILE A 54 -25.11 10.75 20.87
N PRO A 55 -24.13 11.68 20.86
CA PRO A 55 -24.14 12.80 19.93
C PRO A 55 -23.71 12.34 18.52
N VAL A 56 -24.24 12.99 17.50
CA VAL A 56 -23.69 12.97 16.15
C VAL A 56 -22.43 13.81 16.14
N ASN A 57 -21.29 13.21 15.82
CA ASN A 57 -20.00 13.89 15.70
C ASN A 57 -19.00 13.02 14.92
N THR A 58 -18.00 13.64 14.32
CA THR A 58 -17.04 12.92 13.46
C THR A 58 -15.62 13.46 13.64
N TYR A 59 -14.65 12.55 13.66
CA TYR A 59 -13.22 12.86 13.63
C TYR A 59 -12.65 12.40 12.29
N VAL A 60 -11.89 13.25 11.63
CA VAL A 60 -11.33 12.96 10.31
C VAL A 60 -9.85 13.31 10.24
N LEU A 61 -9.10 12.54 9.46
CA LEU A 61 -7.75 12.84 9.02
C LEU A 61 -7.74 12.86 7.49
N ASN A 62 -7.59 14.05 6.93
CA ASN A 62 -7.56 14.26 5.50
C ASN A 62 -6.14 14.58 5.02
N LEU A 63 -5.56 13.67 4.24
CA LEU A 63 -4.21 13.78 3.72
C LEU A 63 -4.23 13.87 2.20
N MET A 64 -3.58 14.89 1.66
CA MET A 64 -3.51 15.12 0.22
C MET A 64 -2.15 15.72 -0.15
N VAL A 65 -1.62 15.31 -1.30
CA VAL A 65 -0.34 15.80 -1.81
C VAL A 65 -0.38 17.33 -1.99
N SER A 66 0.74 17.99 -1.71
CA SER A 66 0.83 19.46 -1.86
C SER A 66 0.54 19.91 -3.29
N GLY A 67 -0.13 21.05 -3.43
CA GLY A 67 -0.49 21.61 -4.74
C GLY A 67 -1.65 20.93 -5.48
N THR A 68 -2.39 20.01 -4.85
CA THR A 68 -3.51 19.29 -5.48
C THR A 68 -4.89 19.86 -5.12
N GLY A 69 -4.94 20.98 -4.43
CA GLY A 69 -6.18 21.72 -4.14
C GLY A 69 -6.78 21.52 -2.76
N LYS A 70 -6.01 20.96 -1.79
CA LYS A 70 -6.44 20.75 -0.40
C LYS A 70 -7.08 22.01 0.21
N GLY A 71 -6.33 23.09 0.35
CA GLY A 71 -6.84 24.35 0.94
C GLY A 71 -7.95 24.98 0.11
N HIS A 72 -7.91 24.84 -1.22
CA HIS A 72 -8.96 25.36 -2.09
C HIS A 72 -10.30 24.62 -1.87
N SER A 73 -10.29 23.30 -1.70
CA SER A 73 -11.52 22.53 -1.41
C SER A 73 -12.15 22.90 -0.07
N THR A 74 -11.33 23.12 0.95
CA THR A 74 -11.80 23.59 2.27
C THR A 74 -12.43 24.97 2.16
N ASN A 75 -11.76 25.92 1.48
CA ASN A 75 -12.28 27.26 1.27
C ASN A 75 -13.61 27.26 0.51
N ILE A 76 -13.78 26.41 -0.51
CA ILE A 76 -15.05 26.29 -1.24
C ILE A 76 -16.17 25.86 -0.28
N ILE A 77 -15.95 24.81 0.52
CA ILE A 77 -17.00 24.35 1.45
C ILE A 77 -17.28 25.44 2.50
N GLU A 78 -16.26 25.99 3.11
CA GLU A 78 -16.45 26.95 4.21
C GLU A 78 -17.07 28.26 3.76
N LEU A 79 -16.52 28.89 2.73
CA LEU A 79 -16.93 30.22 2.32
C LEU A 79 -18.17 30.22 1.41
N GLU A 80 -18.33 29.19 0.59
CA GLU A 80 -19.45 29.16 -0.35
C GLU A 80 -20.69 28.43 0.21
N PHE A 81 -20.53 27.45 1.13
CA PHE A 81 -21.65 26.65 1.64
C PHE A 81 -21.89 26.85 3.13
N VAL A 82 -20.88 26.53 3.94
CA VAL A 82 -21.02 26.49 5.41
C VAL A 82 -21.24 27.88 6.01
N ASP A 83 -20.70 28.92 5.41
CA ASP A 83 -20.87 30.30 5.86
C ASP A 83 -22.35 30.73 5.90
N HIS A 84 -23.18 30.20 5.01
CA HIS A 84 -24.64 30.44 5.04
C HIS A 84 -25.32 29.87 6.30
N PHE A 85 -24.88 28.66 6.74
CA PHE A 85 -25.33 28.11 8.03
C PHE A 85 -24.71 28.89 9.19
N ARG A 86 -23.39 29.17 9.13
CA ARG A 86 -22.67 29.87 10.21
C ARG A 86 -23.31 31.21 10.56
N LYS A 87 -23.59 32.01 9.56
CA LYS A 87 -24.23 33.33 9.77
C LYS A 87 -25.59 33.20 10.42
N GLU A 88 -26.46 32.34 9.92
CA GLU A 88 -27.79 32.13 10.50
C GLU A 88 -27.71 31.55 11.92
N PHE A 89 -26.81 30.60 12.16
CA PHE A 89 -26.63 29.96 13.46
C PHE A 89 -26.08 30.92 14.50
N LEU A 90 -24.98 31.62 14.23
CA LEU A 90 -24.32 32.49 15.22
C LEU A 90 -25.11 33.77 15.51
N ASN A 91 -25.80 34.31 14.51
CA ASN A 91 -26.51 35.57 14.68
C ASN A 91 -27.94 35.40 15.26
N ASN A 92 -28.60 34.28 14.95
CA ASN A 92 -30.00 34.11 15.27
C ASN A 92 -30.31 32.94 16.23
N ILE A 93 -29.74 31.75 15.94
CA ILE A 93 -30.13 30.54 16.65
C ILE A 93 -29.37 30.38 17.96
N PHE A 94 -28.05 30.51 17.95
CA PHE A 94 -27.20 30.30 19.11
C PHE A 94 -27.48 31.28 20.25
N PRO A 95 -27.57 32.62 20.03
CA PRO A 95 -27.88 33.57 21.07
C PRO A 95 -29.25 33.31 21.72
N ARG A 96 -30.28 33.08 20.90
CA ARG A 96 -31.64 32.79 21.39
C ARG A 96 -31.66 31.52 22.24
N LYS A 97 -31.01 30.44 21.79
CA LYS A 97 -30.98 29.19 22.56
C LYS A 97 -30.18 29.33 23.85
N ALA A 98 -29.10 30.11 23.83
CA ALA A 98 -28.34 30.43 25.03
C ALA A 98 -29.22 31.20 26.04
N GLU A 99 -29.95 32.24 25.61
CA GLU A 99 -30.84 33.04 26.49
C GLU A 99 -31.94 32.15 27.09
N GLU A 100 -32.68 31.39 26.28
CA GLU A 100 -33.73 30.46 26.74
C GLU A 100 -33.20 29.48 27.81
N HIS A 101 -31.99 28.94 27.65
CA HIS A 101 -31.45 27.97 28.59
C HIS A 101 -30.85 28.60 29.85
N LEU A 102 -30.21 29.78 29.72
CA LEU A 102 -29.71 30.54 30.88
C LEU A 102 -30.84 30.93 31.81
N GLU A 103 -32.00 31.39 31.27
CA GLU A 103 -33.20 31.67 32.04
C GLU A 103 -33.70 30.41 32.77
N THR A 104 -33.77 29.28 32.09
CA THR A 104 -34.18 27.99 32.70
C THR A 104 -33.26 27.61 33.86
N ILE A 105 -31.92 27.66 33.66
CA ILE A 105 -30.97 27.37 34.74
C ILE A 105 -31.10 28.36 35.89
N ALA A 106 -31.30 29.65 35.61
CA ALA A 106 -31.48 30.66 36.65
C ALA A 106 -32.72 30.39 37.49
N GLN A 107 -33.84 30.02 36.84
CA GLN A 107 -35.10 29.66 37.54
C GLN A 107 -34.90 28.42 38.44
N GLU A 108 -34.29 27.36 37.90
CA GLU A 108 -34.06 26.14 38.66
C GLU A 108 -33.14 26.39 39.88
N ARG A 109 -32.06 27.16 39.70
CA ARG A 109 -31.14 27.51 40.79
C ARG A 109 -31.76 28.43 41.84
N ALA A 110 -32.50 29.42 41.44
CA ALA A 110 -33.22 30.31 42.35
C ALA A 110 -34.22 29.52 43.23
N ASN A 111 -35.07 28.69 42.57
CA ASN A 111 -36.01 27.84 43.27
C ASN A 111 -35.31 26.88 44.26
N ARG A 112 -34.18 26.24 43.83
CA ARG A 112 -33.43 25.34 44.66
C ARG A 112 -32.82 26.03 45.88
N ARG A 113 -32.22 27.23 45.73
CA ARG A 113 -31.61 28.00 46.82
C ARG A 113 -32.64 28.45 47.85
N ILE A 114 -33.79 28.92 47.40
CA ILE A 114 -34.91 29.31 48.27
C ILE A 114 -35.45 28.09 49.03
N ASN A 115 -35.74 27.00 48.36
CA ASN A 115 -36.26 25.78 48.97
C ASN A 115 -35.30 25.15 50.00
N LEU A 116 -33.99 25.32 49.81
CA LEU A 116 -32.93 24.84 50.72
C LEU A 116 -32.59 25.87 51.83
N GLY A 117 -33.24 27.04 51.85
CA GLY A 117 -32.93 28.09 52.79
C GLY A 117 -31.53 28.70 52.66
N GLN A 118 -30.93 28.64 51.48
CA GLN A 118 -29.56 29.13 51.20
C GLN A 118 -29.52 30.62 50.87
N THR A 119 -30.67 31.27 50.70
CA THR A 119 -30.81 32.68 50.45
C THR A 119 -32.03 33.22 51.22
N LEU A 120 -31.96 34.49 51.63
CA LEU A 120 -33.06 35.22 52.23
C LEU A 120 -33.66 36.24 51.25
N LEU A 121 -33.17 36.31 50.03
CA LEU A 121 -33.57 37.20 48.98
C LEU A 121 -34.96 36.77 48.42
N PRO A 122 -35.82 37.73 48.01
CA PRO A 122 -36.99 37.42 47.19
C PRO A 122 -36.61 36.70 45.92
N TYR A 123 -37.57 35.90 45.40
CA TYR A 123 -37.30 35.08 44.18
C TYR A 123 -36.80 35.92 43.00
N ASP A 124 -37.46 37.05 42.73
CA ASP A 124 -37.12 37.89 41.58
C ASP A 124 -35.70 38.47 41.67
N GLU A 125 -35.29 38.85 42.88
CA GLU A 125 -33.92 39.36 43.12
C GLU A 125 -32.84 38.25 43.03
N GLU A 126 -33.09 37.08 43.63
CA GLU A 126 -32.21 35.94 43.54
C GLU A 126 -32.10 35.43 42.08
N TYR A 127 -33.22 35.34 41.38
CA TYR A 127 -33.26 35.00 39.95
C TYR A 127 -32.46 36.00 39.13
N GLY A 128 -32.67 37.30 39.31
CA GLY A 128 -31.95 38.33 38.58
C GLY A 128 -30.43 38.28 38.80
N ASN A 129 -29.99 38.05 40.04
CA ASN A 129 -28.58 37.92 40.39
C ASN A 129 -27.93 36.68 39.74
N ILE A 130 -28.63 35.56 39.77
CA ILE A 130 -28.14 34.32 39.16
C ILE A 130 -28.08 34.46 37.64
N LEU A 131 -29.10 35.03 37.02
CA LEU A 131 -29.14 35.22 35.56
C LEU A 131 -28.02 36.16 35.10
N ALA A 132 -27.80 37.27 35.78
CA ALA A 132 -26.70 38.19 35.45
C ALA A 132 -25.31 37.52 35.57
N ALA A 133 -25.11 36.69 36.62
CA ALA A 133 -23.88 35.93 36.80
C ALA A 133 -23.68 34.91 35.66
N LEU A 134 -24.73 34.18 35.26
CA LEU A 134 -24.65 33.21 34.15
C LEU A 134 -24.41 33.88 32.81
N GLN A 135 -25.04 35.04 32.55
CA GLN A 135 -24.78 35.82 31.32
C GLN A 135 -23.35 36.32 31.24
N SER A 136 -22.78 36.80 32.36
CA SER A 136 -21.37 37.19 32.44
C SER A 136 -20.43 36.04 32.18
N GLN A 137 -20.72 34.85 32.73
CA GLN A 137 -19.92 33.62 32.52
C GLN A 137 -20.00 33.13 31.08
N PHE A 138 -21.14 33.27 30.42
CA PHE A 138 -21.34 32.86 29.03
C PHE A 138 -20.66 33.80 28.04
N ALA A 139 -20.48 35.08 28.36
CA ALA A 139 -19.94 36.10 27.47
C ALA A 139 -18.56 35.70 26.87
N GLY A 140 -18.27 36.17 25.65
CA GLY A 140 -16.93 36.09 25.03
C GLY A 140 -16.63 34.83 24.23
N LEU A 141 -17.61 34.06 23.74
CA LEU A 141 -17.37 32.92 22.82
C LEU A 141 -17.07 33.39 21.39
N GLY A 142 -17.85 34.37 20.89
CA GLY A 142 -17.65 34.88 19.52
C GLY A 142 -17.60 33.79 18.44
N GLU A 143 -16.70 33.97 17.49
CA GLU A 143 -16.50 33.04 16.39
C GLU A 143 -15.86 31.70 16.82
N LEU A 144 -15.19 31.65 17.98
CA LEU A 144 -14.65 30.42 18.57
C LEU A 144 -15.76 29.36 18.82
N ALA A 145 -17.01 29.78 18.94
CA ALA A 145 -18.15 28.87 19.01
C ALA A 145 -18.31 28.03 17.74
N PHE A 146 -17.71 28.44 16.61
CA PHE A 146 -17.82 27.73 15.35
C PHE A 146 -16.63 26.78 15.08
N SER A 147 -15.40 27.25 15.23
CA SER A 147 -14.17 26.43 15.14
C SER A 147 -12.95 27.16 15.72
N PHE A 148 -11.91 26.40 16.06
CA PHE A 148 -10.62 26.90 16.50
C PHE A 148 -9.52 25.92 16.05
N ASP A 149 -8.27 26.39 15.96
CA ASP A 149 -7.10 25.65 15.45
C ASP A 149 -6.02 25.39 16.49
N SER A 150 -6.12 26.01 17.66
CA SER A 150 -5.15 25.88 18.75
C SER A 150 -5.82 26.11 20.09
N GLY A 151 -5.25 25.52 21.14
CA GLY A 151 -5.81 25.67 22.47
C GLY A 151 -5.11 24.81 23.54
N THR A 152 -5.66 24.84 24.73
CA THR A 152 -5.24 24.02 25.87
C THR A 152 -6.40 23.19 26.42
N SER A 153 -6.12 22.10 27.14
CA SER A 153 -7.17 21.28 27.77
C SER A 153 -8.06 22.08 28.74
N PRO A 154 -7.54 23.02 29.54
CA PRO A 154 -8.41 23.91 30.32
C PRO A 154 -9.35 24.77 29.47
N ALA A 155 -8.86 25.34 28.35
CA ALA A 155 -9.70 26.16 27.46
C ALA A 155 -10.82 25.33 26.82
N VAL A 156 -10.55 24.06 26.41
CA VAL A 156 -11.59 23.13 25.92
C VAL A 156 -12.66 22.87 26.98
N LYS A 157 -12.27 22.75 28.27
CA LYS A 157 -13.19 22.54 29.36
C LYS A 157 -14.06 23.80 29.64
N GLN A 158 -13.46 24.99 29.59
CA GLN A 158 -14.20 26.24 29.70
C GLN A 158 -15.19 26.43 28.54
N MET A 159 -14.75 26.13 27.31
CA MET A 159 -15.63 26.14 26.14
C MET A 159 -16.81 25.18 26.32
N ARG A 160 -16.51 23.93 26.77
CA ARG A 160 -17.58 22.96 27.10
C ARG A 160 -18.58 23.51 28.08
N GLU A 161 -18.14 24.13 29.15
CA GLU A 161 -19.02 24.73 30.15
C GLU A 161 -19.92 25.80 29.52
N LYS A 162 -19.37 26.72 28.74
CA LYS A 162 -20.17 27.74 28.03
C LYS A 162 -21.18 27.14 27.05
N LEU A 163 -20.80 26.07 26.34
CA LEU A 163 -21.74 25.38 25.44
C LEU A 163 -22.81 24.57 26.18
N LEU A 164 -22.55 24.13 27.41
CA LEU A 164 -23.55 23.53 28.27
C LEU A 164 -24.51 24.59 28.82
N LEU A 165 -24.04 25.80 29.21
CA LEU A 165 -24.86 26.95 29.57
C LEU A 165 -25.80 27.35 28.44
N ALA A 166 -25.32 27.35 27.20
CA ALA A 166 -26.13 27.62 26.01
C ALA A 166 -27.05 26.45 25.62
N SER A 167 -26.77 25.24 26.07
CA SER A 167 -27.37 24.00 25.56
C SER A 167 -27.35 23.90 24.02
N ALA A 168 -26.40 24.54 23.38
CA ALA A 168 -26.28 24.67 21.93
C ALA A 168 -24.82 24.62 21.48
N GLY A 169 -24.58 24.33 20.19
CA GLY A 169 -23.25 24.30 19.61
C GLY A 169 -22.47 23.03 19.92
N SER A 170 -21.29 22.92 19.35
CA SER A 170 -20.32 21.83 19.50
C SER A 170 -18.89 22.36 19.60
N ILE A 171 -17.95 21.56 20.10
CA ILE A 171 -16.54 21.91 20.11
C ILE A 171 -15.92 21.39 18.80
N ASN A 172 -15.42 22.28 17.96
CA ASN A 172 -14.90 21.95 16.64
C ASN A 172 -13.44 22.37 16.56
N PHE A 173 -12.53 21.39 16.51
CA PHE A 173 -11.11 21.60 16.41
C PHE A 173 -10.65 21.24 14.99
N GLU A 174 -10.07 22.21 14.32
CA GLU A 174 -9.67 22.10 12.91
C GLU A 174 -8.19 22.47 12.78
N LEU A 175 -7.32 21.46 12.71
CA LEU A 175 -5.88 21.61 12.66
C LEU A 175 -5.38 21.49 11.23
N ASP A 176 -4.82 22.55 10.70
CA ASP A 176 -4.07 22.50 9.43
C ASP A 176 -2.59 22.13 9.69
N GLU A 177 -1.96 21.45 8.73
CA GLU A 177 -0.57 20.98 8.78
C GLU A 177 -0.24 20.12 10.03
N VAL A 178 -0.94 18.99 10.15
CA VAL A 178 -0.77 18.01 11.26
C VAL A 178 0.69 17.65 11.53
N GLY A 179 1.52 17.50 10.49
CA GLY A 179 2.93 17.11 10.63
C GLY A 179 3.79 18.07 11.46
N SER A 180 3.46 19.36 11.48
CA SER A 180 4.20 20.37 12.23
C SER A 180 3.53 20.77 13.55
N ASN A 181 2.20 20.69 13.62
CA ASN A 181 1.40 21.26 14.70
C ASN A 181 0.81 20.22 15.68
N MET A 182 0.95 18.92 15.40
CA MET A 182 0.36 17.85 16.22
C MET A 182 0.95 17.85 17.65
N LEU A 183 2.26 18.02 17.76
CA LEU A 183 2.98 17.98 19.05
C LEU A 183 2.61 19.10 20.00
N THR A 184 2.28 20.29 19.49
CA THR A 184 1.92 21.45 20.30
C THR A 184 0.51 21.35 20.86
N ASN A 185 -0.33 20.46 20.34
CA ASN A 185 -1.75 20.32 20.67
C ASN A 185 -2.10 19.01 21.42
N THR A 186 -1.13 18.28 21.95
CA THR A 186 -1.33 16.97 22.60
C THR A 186 -2.37 17.02 23.73
N ASP A 187 -2.37 18.07 24.54
CA ASP A 187 -3.32 18.25 25.66
C ASP A 187 -4.77 18.39 25.17
N VAL A 188 -4.98 19.12 24.08
CA VAL A 188 -6.31 19.28 23.45
C VAL A 188 -6.77 17.94 22.90
N LEU A 189 -5.89 17.24 22.18
CA LEU A 189 -6.20 15.92 21.64
C LEU A 189 -6.57 14.91 22.72
N ASN A 190 -5.91 14.91 23.88
CA ASN A 190 -6.29 14.04 25.00
C ASN A 190 -7.74 14.34 25.50
N ALA A 191 -8.14 15.59 25.56
CA ALA A 191 -9.52 15.95 25.94
C ALA A 191 -10.54 15.49 24.87
N PHE A 192 -10.22 15.60 23.59
CA PHE A 192 -11.07 15.14 22.50
C PHE A 192 -11.27 13.61 22.48
N MET A 193 -10.27 12.87 22.92
CA MET A 193 -10.37 11.41 23.02
C MET A 193 -11.47 10.97 24.00
N GLU A 194 -11.60 11.68 25.15
CA GLU A 194 -12.66 11.40 26.13
C GLU A 194 -14.06 11.85 25.62
N LEU A 195 -14.11 12.95 24.87
CA LEU A 195 -15.36 13.57 24.41
C LEU A 195 -16.01 12.85 23.21
N TYR A 196 -15.25 12.03 22.46
CA TYR A 196 -15.75 11.43 21.21
C TYR A 196 -17.00 10.57 21.36
N ASP A 197 -17.01 9.68 22.35
CA ASP A 197 -18.06 8.65 22.45
C ASP A 197 -19.41 9.22 22.89
N ARG A 198 -19.44 9.99 23.99
CA ARG A 198 -20.65 10.50 24.62
C ARG A 198 -20.67 12.02 24.86
N GLY A 199 -19.63 12.74 24.47
CA GLY A 199 -19.50 14.17 24.78
C GLY A 199 -19.29 14.47 26.28
N LEU A 200 -18.72 13.49 27.01
CA LEU A 200 -18.46 13.61 28.46
C LEU A 200 -16.95 13.59 28.69
N ILE A 201 -16.48 14.40 29.63
CA ILE A 201 -15.08 14.47 30.07
C ILE A 201 -15.02 14.32 31.58
N LYS A 202 -14.06 13.54 32.05
CA LYS A 202 -13.81 13.39 33.49
C LYS A 202 -13.12 14.64 34.05
N GLN A 203 -13.58 15.08 35.18
CA GLN A 203 -12.94 16.20 35.87
C GLN A 203 -11.65 15.72 36.57
N LYS A 204 -10.56 16.50 36.44
CA LYS A 204 -9.36 16.32 37.27
C LYS A 204 -9.64 16.83 38.68
N LEU A 205 -9.24 16.05 39.69
CA LEU A 205 -9.24 16.50 41.07
C LEU A 205 -8.17 17.61 41.21
N ILE A 206 -8.59 18.84 41.43
CA ILE A 206 -7.70 20.00 41.63
C ILE A 206 -7.88 20.51 43.04
N LYS A 207 -6.79 20.94 43.69
CA LYS A 207 -6.83 21.60 44.98
C LYS A 207 -7.62 22.90 44.87
N ASN A 208 -8.66 23.12 45.72
CA ASN A 208 -9.40 24.38 45.74
C ASN A 208 -8.45 25.48 46.21
N THR A 209 -8.30 26.52 45.38
CA THR A 209 -7.63 27.79 45.74
C THR A 209 -8.62 28.93 45.64
N GLN A 210 -8.35 30.08 46.26
CA GLN A 210 -9.23 31.26 46.23
C GLN A 210 -9.49 31.75 44.77
N GLU A 211 -8.61 31.43 43.84
CA GLU A 211 -8.77 31.78 42.42
C GLU A 211 -9.51 30.71 41.60
N ASN A 212 -9.64 29.46 42.12
CA ASN A 212 -10.29 28.32 41.46
C ASN A 212 -11.46 27.83 42.33
N VAL A 213 -12.51 28.62 42.43
CA VAL A 213 -13.77 28.19 43.06
C VAL A 213 -14.49 27.26 42.07
N ARG A 214 -14.75 26.02 42.49
CA ARG A 214 -15.61 25.11 41.70
C ARG A 214 -17.00 25.68 41.56
N LEU A 215 -17.32 26.02 40.32
CA LEU A 215 -18.71 26.25 39.93
C LEU A 215 -19.49 24.92 39.94
N GLU A 216 -20.80 24.98 40.18
CA GLU A 216 -21.68 23.80 40.10
C GLU A 216 -21.51 23.13 38.72
N GLU A 217 -21.28 21.79 38.71
CA GLU A 217 -21.15 21.04 37.47
C GLU A 217 -22.49 21.03 36.73
N LEU A 218 -22.48 21.49 35.49
CA LEU A 218 -23.65 21.40 34.62
C LEU A 218 -23.71 19.99 34.01
N PRO A 219 -24.79 19.23 34.24
CA PRO A 219 -24.98 17.95 33.60
C PRO A 219 -25.21 18.14 32.10
N GLY A 220 -24.67 17.21 31.31
CA GLY A 220 -24.94 17.20 29.87
C GLY A 220 -23.74 16.74 29.03
N ASN A 221 -24.04 16.43 27.81
CA ASN A 221 -23.05 16.05 26.79
C ASN A 221 -22.74 17.24 25.87
N THR A 222 -21.53 17.29 25.37
CA THR A 222 -21.07 18.28 24.38
C THR A 222 -20.48 17.57 23.22
N PRO A 223 -21.09 17.61 22.02
CA PRO A 223 -20.50 16.98 20.83
C PRO A 223 -19.19 17.66 20.45
N THR A 224 -18.26 16.86 19.93
CA THR A 224 -16.96 17.34 19.47
C THR A 224 -16.68 16.84 18.09
N ASN A 225 -16.13 17.69 17.23
CA ASN A 225 -15.64 17.33 15.90
C ASN A 225 -14.15 17.65 15.79
N LEU A 226 -13.43 16.80 15.09
CA LEU A 226 -12.00 16.95 14.87
C LEU A 226 -11.70 16.80 13.38
N MET A 227 -11.04 17.80 12.82
CA MET A 227 -10.52 17.75 11.46
C MET A 227 -9.02 17.99 11.47
N LEU A 228 -8.29 17.01 11.01
CA LEU A 228 -6.84 17.04 10.88
C LEU A 228 -6.50 17.05 9.38
N PHE A 229 -5.77 18.08 8.95
CA PHE A 229 -5.25 18.18 7.59
C PHE A 229 -3.76 18.02 7.56
N GLY A 230 -3.23 17.42 6.48
CA GLY A 230 -1.80 17.28 6.32
C GLY A 230 -1.36 16.89 4.91
N THR A 231 -0.05 16.88 4.75
CA THR A 231 0.61 16.39 3.54
C THR A 231 1.27 15.04 3.88
N PRO A 232 0.98 13.95 3.13
CA PRO A 232 1.50 12.62 3.44
C PRO A 232 3.03 12.58 3.59
N THR A 233 3.75 13.26 2.70
CA THR A 233 5.23 13.29 2.71
C THR A 233 5.85 13.94 3.95
N LYS A 234 5.13 14.87 4.58
CA LYS A 234 5.59 15.51 5.83
C LYS A 234 5.28 14.65 7.06
N LEU A 235 4.21 13.87 7.00
CA LEU A 235 3.74 13.04 8.10
C LEU A 235 4.41 11.66 8.10
N LEU A 236 4.72 11.13 6.91
CA LEU A 236 5.32 9.82 6.68
C LEU A 236 6.75 9.99 6.14
N ASP A 237 7.57 10.74 6.88
CA ASP A 237 8.94 11.10 6.49
C ASP A 237 9.98 10.01 6.80
N GLY A 238 9.58 8.94 7.51
CA GLY A 238 10.47 7.89 8.01
C GLY A 238 11.28 8.28 9.23
N GLY A 239 11.01 9.46 9.82
CA GLY A 239 11.69 9.99 10.98
C GLY A 239 10.79 10.10 12.21
N LYS A 240 11.15 11.03 13.09
CA LYS A 240 10.47 11.25 14.37
C LYS A 240 8.99 11.63 14.23
N THR A 241 8.64 12.42 13.22
CA THR A 241 7.25 12.84 12.96
C THR A 241 6.35 11.63 12.67
N GLU A 242 6.84 10.67 11.89
CA GLU A 242 6.10 9.45 11.61
C GLU A 242 5.92 8.57 12.84
N GLU A 243 6.94 8.47 13.70
CA GLU A 243 6.85 7.71 14.96
C GLU A 243 5.82 8.34 15.91
N GLU A 244 5.83 9.65 16.08
CA GLU A 244 4.87 10.40 16.89
C GLU A 244 3.45 10.28 16.34
N PHE A 245 3.29 10.31 15.02
CA PHE A 245 2.00 10.08 14.38
C PHE A 245 1.48 8.65 14.65
N LYS A 246 2.33 7.64 14.61
CA LYS A 246 1.93 6.27 14.96
C LYS A 246 1.52 6.14 16.41
N GLN A 247 2.31 6.71 17.32
CA GLN A 247 1.95 6.76 18.74
C GLN A 247 0.60 7.45 18.96
N PHE A 248 0.35 8.56 18.25
CA PHE A 248 -0.96 9.23 18.27
C PHE A 248 -2.10 8.29 17.83
N LEU A 249 -1.94 7.53 16.76
CA LEU A 249 -2.95 6.55 16.34
C LEU A 249 -3.15 5.44 17.38
N GLU A 250 -2.06 4.97 18.02
CA GLU A 250 -2.07 3.94 19.07
C GLU A 250 -2.81 4.39 20.34
N THR A 251 -2.79 5.68 20.68
CA THR A 251 -3.52 6.20 21.85
C THR A 251 -5.05 6.03 21.75
N GLY A 252 -5.56 5.58 20.59
CA GLY A 252 -6.98 5.31 20.35
C GLY A 252 -7.60 6.18 19.26
N TYR A 253 -6.85 7.10 18.65
CA TYR A 253 -7.35 7.86 17.50
C TYR A 253 -7.49 7.00 16.25
N GLY A 254 -6.66 5.98 16.07
CA GLY A 254 -6.73 5.06 14.95
C GLY A 254 -8.13 4.48 14.71
N ARG A 255 -8.86 4.16 15.77
CA ARG A 255 -10.24 3.62 15.70
C ARG A 255 -11.33 4.68 15.55
N ARG A 256 -11.04 5.96 15.85
CA ARG A 256 -12.04 7.05 15.87
C ARG A 256 -12.06 7.88 14.60
N LEU A 257 -10.93 7.96 13.92
CA LEU A 257 -10.76 8.76 12.71
C LEU A 257 -11.40 8.10 11.48
N LEU A 258 -11.98 8.90 10.61
CA LEU A 258 -12.19 8.60 9.21
C LEU A 258 -10.99 9.14 8.41
N TYR A 259 -10.51 8.36 7.47
CA TYR A 259 -9.29 8.65 6.72
C TYR A 259 -9.60 9.01 5.27
N GLY A 260 -9.28 10.25 4.89
CA GLY A 260 -9.36 10.73 3.51
C GLY A 260 -7.97 10.81 2.89
N TYR A 261 -7.38 9.65 2.58
CA TYR A 261 -6.05 9.52 2.03
C TYR A 261 -6.07 8.80 0.69
N THR A 262 -5.33 9.33 -0.28
CA THR A 262 -5.01 8.62 -1.51
C THR A 262 -3.56 8.90 -1.91
N VAL A 263 -2.95 7.92 -2.56
CA VAL A 263 -1.57 8.03 -3.07
C VAL A 263 -1.54 8.78 -4.40
N ASP A 264 -2.62 8.67 -5.19
CA ASP A 264 -2.66 9.15 -6.56
C ASP A 264 -3.01 10.63 -6.67
N ASN A 265 -2.36 11.30 -7.63
CA ASN A 265 -2.68 12.67 -8.00
C ASN A 265 -3.70 12.66 -9.15
N ASN A 266 -4.99 12.59 -8.79
CA ASN A 266 -6.10 12.42 -9.71
C ASN A 266 -6.51 13.74 -10.40
N ARG A 267 -5.55 14.52 -10.90
CA ARG A 267 -5.87 15.73 -11.67
C ARG A 267 -6.60 15.37 -12.96
N THR A 268 -7.74 16.03 -13.18
CA THR A 268 -8.47 15.90 -14.44
C THR A 268 -7.65 16.52 -15.57
N LYS A 269 -7.42 15.75 -16.62
CA LYS A 269 -6.72 16.24 -17.83
C LYS A 269 -7.77 16.76 -18.80
N TYR A 270 -7.65 18.02 -19.23
CA TYR A 270 -8.49 18.62 -20.27
C TYR A 270 -7.76 18.60 -21.62
N ALA A 271 -8.52 18.46 -22.69
CA ALA A 271 -7.97 18.50 -24.04
C ALA A 271 -7.51 19.93 -24.44
N SER A 272 -8.17 20.98 -23.91
CA SER A 272 -7.81 22.37 -24.18
C SER A 272 -8.13 23.31 -23.01
N ALA A 273 -7.56 24.52 -23.05
CA ALA A 273 -7.86 25.58 -22.10
C ALA A 273 -9.33 26.06 -22.21
N GLU A 274 -9.90 26.03 -23.41
CA GLU A 274 -11.29 26.39 -23.67
C GLU A 274 -12.25 25.39 -23.03
N GLU A 275 -11.97 24.12 -23.07
CA GLU A 275 -12.77 23.09 -22.40
C GLU A 275 -12.78 23.32 -20.90
N ARG A 276 -11.61 23.55 -20.31
CA ARG A 276 -11.48 23.88 -18.89
C ARG A 276 -12.25 25.14 -18.51
N PHE A 277 -12.14 26.19 -19.32
CA PHE A 277 -12.86 27.44 -19.09
C PHE A 277 -14.38 27.26 -19.14
N ARG A 278 -14.91 26.49 -20.12
CA ARG A 278 -16.34 26.17 -20.21
C ARG A 278 -16.84 25.43 -18.97
N GLN A 279 -16.06 24.50 -18.42
CA GLN A 279 -16.45 23.84 -17.17
C GLN A 279 -16.47 24.80 -15.97
N MET A 280 -15.54 25.75 -15.91
CA MET A 280 -15.50 26.74 -14.81
C MET A 280 -16.67 27.74 -14.91
N THR A 281 -17.19 27.99 -16.10
CA THR A 281 -18.29 28.97 -16.36
C THR A 281 -19.62 28.29 -16.63
N ASP A 282 -19.78 27.01 -16.27
CA ASP A 282 -21.03 26.27 -16.47
C ASP A 282 -22.16 26.86 -15.60
N VAL A 283 -23.21 27.33 -16.29
CA VAL A 283 -24.39 27.94 -15.67
C VAL A 283 -25.12 26.94 -14.73
N ASN A 284 -25.10 25.66 -15.08
CA ASN A 284 -25.70 24.62 -14.23
C ASN A 284 -24.95 24.47 -12.90
N LEU A 285 -23.62 24.56 -12.92
CA LEU A 285 -22.81 24.55 -11.72
C LEU A 285 -23.18 25.71 -10.77
N GLY A 286 -23.40 26.92 -11.32
CA GLY A 286 -23.84 28.06 -10.54
C GLY A 286 -25.22 27.86 -9.89
N ARG A 287 -26.16 27.21 -10.60
CA ARG A 287 -27.49 26.86 -10.06
C ARG A 287 -27.40 25.83 -8.93
N ASP A 288 -26.57 24.80 -9.12
CA ASP A 288 -26.35 23.76 -8.09
C ASP A 288 -25.74 24.37 -6.81
N ILE A 289 -24.79 25.30 -6.95
CA ILE A 289 -24.19 26.03 -5.83
C ILE A 289 -25.26 26.81 -5.06
N LEU A 290 -26.10 27.58 -5.74
CA LEU A 290 -27.19 28.35 -5.11
C LEU A 290 -28.18 27.44 -4.35
N GLN A 291 -28.52 26.29 -4.92
CA GLN A 291 -29.40 25.32 -4.26
C GLN A 291 -28.76 24.76 -2.98
N ILE A 292 -27.46 24.46 -3.00
CA ILE A 292 -26.72 23.99 -1.83
C ILE A 292 -26.67 25.10 -0.76
N GLN A 293 -26.33 26.33 -1.11
CA GLN A 293 -26.30 27.48 -0.20
C GLN A 293 -27.65 27.66 0.53
N GLN A 294 -28.74 27.56 -0.20
CA GLN A 294 -30.08 27.64 0.36
C GLN A 294 -30.37 26.48 1.34
N THR A 295 -29.88 25.27 1.02
CA THR A 295 -30.01 24.12 1.89
C THR A 295 -29.22 24.31 3.18
N PHE A 296 -27.99 24.86 3.12
CA PHE A 296 -27.19 25.16 4.31
C PHE A 296 -27.83 26.20 5.20
N THR A 297 -28.45 27.26 4.65
CA THR A 297 -29.27 28.22 5.40
C THR A 297 -30.44 27.52 6.11
N ASN A 298 -31.09 26.57 5.41
CA ASN A 298 -32.23 25.84 5.97
C ASN A 298 -31.82 24.85 7.08
N PHE A 299 -30.56 24.35 7.10
CA PHE A 299 -30.09 23.51 8.21
C PHE A 299 -30.20 24.21 9.57
N ALA A 300 -29.92 25.50 9.64
CA ALA A 300 -30.04 26.27 10.87
C ALA A 300 -31.52 26.44 11.35
N LYS A 301 -32.49 26.31 10.44
CA LYS A 301 -33.91 26.43 10.71
C LYS A 301 -34.60 25.11 11.10
N ARG A 302 -33.86 24.00 11.09
CA ARG A 302 -34.38 22.69 11.47
C ARG A 302 -34.69 22.57 12.96
N PRO A 303 -35.48 21.56 13.36
CA PRO A 303 -35.71 21.31 14.78
C PRO A 303 -34.38 21.19 15.53
N PHE A 304 -34.28 21.87 16.66
CA PHE A 304 -33.10 21.89 17.50
C PHE A 304 -33.10 20.69 18.45
N ASN A 305 -31.92 20.12 18.74
CA ASN A 305 -31.72 18.97 19.62
C ASN A 305 -32.56 17.73 19.22
N PRO A 306 -32.60 17.35 17.92
CA PRO A 306 -33.35 16.18 17.52
C PRO A 306 -32.66 14.90 18.05
N VAL A 307 -33.49 13.93 18.49
CA VAL A 307 -33.03 12.60 18.88
C VAL A 307 -33.49 11.60 17.83
N LEU A 308 -32.56 11.17 17.01
CA LEU A 308 -32.82 10.25 15.90
C LEU A 308 -33.12 8.87 16.47
N GLN A 309 -34.14 8.23 15.91
CA GLN A 309 -34.52 6.86 16.24
C GLN A 309 -34.09 5.90 15.14
N MET A 310 -34.12 4.62 15.44
CA MET A 310 -33.82 3.55 14.48
C MET A 310 -34.85 2.43 14.66
N SER A 311 -35.38 1.93 13.56
CA SER A 311 -36.24 0.74 13.60
C SER A 311 -35.48 -0.49 14.12
N GLU A 312 -36.20 -1.48 14.64
CA GLU A 312 -35.57 -2.73 15.09
C GLU A 312 -34.85 -3.42 13.92
N ALA A 313 -35.43 -3.43 12.73
CA ALA A 313 -34.85 -4.04 11.54
C ALA A 313 -33.52 -3.36 11.14
N ASP A 314 -33.44 -2.03 11.18
CA ASP A 314 -32.24 -1.28 10.87
C ASP A 314 -31.18 -1.40 11.98
N ALA A 315 -31.62 -1.50 13.25
CA ALA A 315 -30.72 -1.78 14.36
C ALA A 315 -30.08 -3.16 14.24
N ILE A 316 -30.85 -4.19 13.88
CA ILE A 316 -30.32 -5.54 13.59
C ILE A 316 -29.33 -5.51 12.43
N TYR A 317 -29.64 -4.75 11.37
CA TYR A 317 -28.70 -4.59 10.24
C TYR A 317 -27.36 -3.96 10.67
N LEU A 318 -27.40 -2.95 11.51
CA LEU A 318 -26.17 -2.35 12.06
C LEU A 318 -25.38 -3.34 12.94
N VAL A 319 -26.09 -4.15 13.76
CA VAL A 319 -25.46 -5.20 14.57
C VAL A 319 -24.83 -6.28 13.69
N ASP A 320 -25.49 -6.70 12.59
CA ASP A 320 -24.90 -7.63 11.63
C ASP A 320 -23.60 -7.06 11.00
N TYR A 321 -23.59 -5.78 10.66
CA TYR A 321 -22.39 -5.10 10.20
C TYR A 321 -21.30 -5.05 11.30
N GLN A 322 -21.67 -4.79 12.55
CA GLN A 322 -20.75 -4.82 13.69
C GLN A 322 -20.11 -6.20 13.84
N MET A 323 -20.91 -7.28 13.86
CA MET A 323 -20.40 -8.65 13.96
C MET A 323 -19.41 -8.99 12.83
N LYS A 324 -19.70 -8.59 11.60
CA LYS A 324 -18.78 -8.73 10.46
C LYS A 324 -17.47 -7.95 10.63
N CYS A 325 -17.52 -6.78 11.25
CA CYS A 325 -16.32 -6.00 11.57
C CYS A 325 -15.49 -6.69 12.66
N GLU A 326 -16.12 -7.23 13.69
CA GLU A 326 -15.48 -7.95 14.79
C GLU A 326 -14.81 -9.24 14.27
N GLU A 327 -15.52 -10.04 13.46
CA GLU A 327 -14.95 -11.25 12.82
C GLU A 327 -13.72 -10.92 11.97
N LYS A 328 -13.79 -9.85 11.16
CA LYS A 328 -12.62 -9.40 10.39
C LYS A 328 -11.49 -8.91 11.28
N ALA A 329 -11.81 -8.26 12.39
CA ALA A 329 -10.82 -7.75 13.34
C ALA A 329 -10.04 -8.89 14.01
N ASP A 330 -10.70 -10.02 14.31
CA ASP A 330 -10.08 -11.20 14.93
C ASP A 330 -9.09 -11.91 14.01
N ASN A 331 -9.16 -11.68 12.70
CA ASN A 331 -8.20 -12.24 11.74
C ASN A 331 -6.86 -11.49 11.70
N TYR A 332 -6.73 -10.32 12.36
CA TYR A 332 -5.45 -9.60 12.42
C TYR A 332 -4.51 -10.26 13.44
N LYS A 333 -3.21 -10.29 13.10
CA LYS A 333 -2.15 -10.79 13.98
C LYS A 333 -2.01 -9.92 15.23
N ASP A 334 -1.50 -10.48 16.32
CA ASP A 334 -1.41 -9.80 17.63
C ASP A 334 -0.67 -8.46 17.61
N HIS A 335 0.35 -8.31 16.77
CA HIS A 335 1.10 -7.05 16.62
C HIS A 335 0.40 -5.98 15.75
N MET A 336 -0.82 -6.25 15.28
CA MET A 336 -1.59 -5.33 14.42
C MET A 336 -2.75 -4.68 15.17
N ASP A 337 -2.53 -4.29 16.42
CA ASP A 337 -3.57 -3.77 17.34
C ASP A 337 -4.33 -2.57 16.78
N ILE A 338 -3.63 -1.63 16.12
CA ILE A 338 -4.28 -0.46 15.52
C ILE A 338 -5.26 -0.88 14.41
N HIS A 339 -4.87 -1.85 13.57
CA HIS A 339 -5.72 -2.36 12.48
C HIS A 339 -6.94 -3.08 13.04
N ARG A 340 -6.74 -3.90 14.08
CA ARG A 340 -7.83 -4.58 14.80
C ARG A 340 -8.80 -3.58 15.38
N ALA A 341 -8.30 -2.56 16.08
CA ALA A 341 -9.12 -1.53 16.73
C ALA A 341 -9.87 -0.67 15.70
N GLU A 342 -9.26 -0.32 14.56
CA GLU A 342 -9.91 0.43 13.48
C GLU A 342 -11.06 -0.38 12.88
N MET A 343 -10.80 -1.65 12.54
CA MET A 343 -11.79 -2.55 11.94
C MET A 343 -12.99 -2.77 12.87
N ALA A 344 -12.76 -3.13 14.13
CA ALA A 344 -13.83 -3.37 15.11
C ALA A 344 -14.70 -2.12 15.38
N HIS A 345 -14.17 -0.93 15.14
CA HIS A 345 -14.89 0.33 15.45
C HIS A 345 -15.61 0.97 14.25
N ARG A 346 -15.51 0.37 13.05
CA ARG A 346 -16.13 0.90 11.83
C ARG A 346 -17.63 1.10 11.96
N TYR A 347 -18.34 0.14 12.57
CA TYR A 347 -19.79 0.23 12.78
C TYR A 347 -20.20 1.50 13.55
N PHE A 348 -19.39 1.89 14.54
CA PHE A 348 -19.71 3.08 15.36
C PHE A 348 -19.48 4.39 14.60
N LYS A 349 -18.43 4.44 13.77
CA LYS A 349 -18.21 5.56 12.84
C LYS A 349 -19.35 5.66 11.82
N ALA A 350 -19.78 4.53 11.27
CA ALA A 350 -20.90 4.46 10.33
C ALA A 350 -22.22 4.95 10.97
N LEU A 351 -22.52 4.54 12.19
CA LEU A 351 -23.70 5.01 12.92
C LEU A 351 -23.70 6.53 13.08
N LYS A 352 -22.58 7.13 13.51
CA LYS A 352 -22.46 8.58 13.70
C LYS A 352 -22.60 9.34 12.38
N LEU A 353 -21.99 8.86 11.31
CA LEU A 353 -22.11 9.46 9.98
C LEU A 353 -23.52 9.29 9.39
N ALA A 354 -24.17 8.14 9.60
CA ALA A 354 -25.57 7.93 9.23
C ALA A 354 -26.49 8.94 9.94
N GLY A 355 -26.22 9.24 11.21
CA GLY A 355 -26.94 10.29 11.94
C GLY A 355 -26.78 11.67 11.29
N ALA A 356 -25.59 12.00 10.78
CA ALA A 356 -25.37 13.25 10.05
C ALA A 356 -26.16 13.29 8.72
N TYR A 357 -26.20 12.20 7.99
CA TYR A 357 -27.00 12.10 6.76
C TYR A 357 -28.51 12.17 7.03
N THR A 358 -28.97 11.49 8.08
CA THR A 358 -30.37 11.56 8.53
C THR A 358 -30.77 12.99 8.88
N PHE A 359 -29.92 13.72 9.62
CA PHE A 359 -30.13 15.13 9.87
C PHE A 359 -30.14 15.94 8.57
N THR A 360 -29.24 15.65 7.64
CA THR A 360 -29.16 16.31 6.33
C THR A 360 -30.44 16.13 5.53
N ASP A 361 -31.09 14.98 5.60
CA ASP A 361 -32.36 14.69 4.91
C ASP A 361 -33.62 15.18 5.67
N ASN A 362 -33.44 15.86 6.81
CA ASN A 362 -34.51 16.29 7.67
C ASN A 362 -35.44 15.16 8.15
N SER A 363 -34.84 13.98 8.36
CA SER A 363 -35.51 12.80 8.91
C SER A 363 -35.29 12.70 10.42
N THR A 364 -36.21 12.09 11.12
CA THR A 364 -36.10 11.72 12.55
C THR A 364 -35.70 10.26 12.72
N GLU A 365 -35.64 9.48 11.63
CA GLU A 365 -35.36 8.07 11.66
C GLU A 365 -34.14 7.73 10.77
N ILE A 366 -33.18 7.02 11.34
CA ILE A 366 -32.03 6.45 10.62
C ILE A 366 -32.52 5.21 9.89
N THR A 367 -32.56 5.29 8.57
CA THR A 367 -32.99 4.19 7.70
C THR A 367 -31.81 3.36 7.21
N ARG A 368 -32.10 2.22 6.62
CA ARG A 368 -31.11 1.36 5.99
C ARG A 368 -30.29 2.08 4.91
N ASP A 369 -30.89 2.95 4.12
CA ASP A 369 -30.16 3.72 3.10
C ASP A 369 -29.14 4.66 3.75
N HIS A 370 -29.47 5.35 4.86
CA HIS A 370 -28.50 6.17 5.60
C HIS A 370 -27.33 5.33 6.13
N LEU A 371 -27.61 4.10 6.62
CA LEU A 371 -26.56 3.16 7.04
C LEU A 371 -25.71 2.71 5.86
N ASP A 372 -26.29 2.32 4.72
CA ASP A 372 -25.57 1.90 3.52
C ASP A 372 -24.64 2.99 2.99
N TYR A 373 -25.12 4.25 2.97
CA TYR A 373 -24.30 5.41 2.58
C TYR A 373 -23.10 5.60 3.51
N ALA A 374 -23.34 5.56 4.81
CA ALA A 374 -22.30 5.72 5.81
C ALA A 374 -21.30 4.56 5.80
N ILE A 375 -21.77 3.32 5.71
CA ILE A 375 -20.94 2.12 5.61
C ILE A 375 -20.03 2.21 4.38
N SER A 376 -20.54 2.64 3.21
CA SER A 376 -19.72 2.78 2.01
C SER A 376 -18.55 3.75 2.21
N VAL A 377 -18.80 4.91 2.85
CA VAL A 377 -17.73 5.89 3.15
C VAL A 377 -16.76 5.36 4.20
N VAL A 378 -17.23 4.63 5.21
CA VAL A 378 -16.38 4.07 6.27
C VAL A 378 -15.52 2.92 5.73
N GLU A 379 -16.02 2.10 4.82
CA GLU A 379 -15.22 1.06 4.15
C GLU A 379 -14.14 1.68 3.26
N ASP A 380 -14.46 2.72 2.48
CA ASP A 380 -13.45 3.48 1.71
C ASP A 380 -12.40 4.09 2.64
N SER A 381 -12.82 4.63 3.79
CA SER A 381 -11.92 5.15 4.82
C SER A 381 -11.01 4.06 5.41
N GLY A 382 -11.53 2.86 5.57
CA GLY A 382 -10.75 1.71 6.01
C GLY A 382 -9.70 1.28 4.98
N GLU A 383 -10.04 1.31 3.69
CA GLU A 383 -9.08 1.06 2.60
C GLU A 383 -7.97 2.13 2.61
N ALA A 384 -8.35 3.42 2.79
CA ALA A 384 -7.41 4.53 2.93
C ALA A 384 -6.51 4.40 4.17
N PHE A 385 -7.05 3.94 5.30
CA PHE A 385 -6.26 3.64 6.50
C PHE A 385 -5.24 2.54 6.25
N HIS A 386 -5.64 1.45 5.61
CA HIS A 386 -4.71 0.38 5.25
C HIS A 386 -3.60 0.86 4.31
N ALA A 387 -3.93 1.70 3.32
CA ALA A 387 -2.94 2.30 2.44
C ALA A 387 -1.96 3.22 3.20
N LEU A 388 -2.47 4.02 4.14
CA LEU A 388 -1.69 4.91 4.99
C LEU A 388 -0.75 4.14 5.93
N MET A 389 -1.23 3.04 6.52
CA MET A 389 -0.48 2.21 7.46
C MET A 389 0.44 1.20 6.77
N ARG A 390 0.32 1.02 5.46
CA ARG A 390 1.19 0.16 4.67
C ARG A 390 2.59 0.76 4.62
N LYS A 391 3.41 0.37 5.59
CA LYS A 391 4.80 0.80 5.68
C LYS A 391 5.54 0.34 4.43
N GLN A 392 5.88 1.26 3.55
CA GLN A 392 7.10 1.08 2.78
C GLN A 392 8.26 1.34 3.74
N GLY A 393 8.94 0.27 4.14
CA GLY A 393 10.17 0.40 4.95
C GLY A 393 11.19 1.30 4.25
N PRO A 394 12.12 1.90 4.97
CA PRO A 394 13.20 2.69 4.35
C PRO A 394 13.91 1.93 3.22
N TYR A 395 14.10 0.63 3.37
CA TYR A 395 14.69 -0.25 2.35
C TYR A 395 13.80 -0.44 1.12
N GLU A 396 12.46 -0.47 1.28
CA GLU A 396 11.52 -0.53 0.15
C GLU A 396 11.53 0.77 -0.64
N ARG A 397 11.50 1.90 0.06
CA ARG A 397 11.59 3.24 -0.56
C ARG A 397 12.91 3.41 -1.32
N LEU A 398 14.02 2.94 -0.75
CA LEU A 398 15.32 2.97 -1.40
C LEU A 398 15.33 2.11 -2.68
N ALA A 399 14.80 0.89 -2.64
CA ALA A 399 14.71 0.02 -3.81
C ALA A 399 13.86 0.64 -4.92
N HIS A 400 12.69 1.20 -4.59
CA HIS A 400 11.84 1.87 -5.56
C HIS A 400 12.44 3.18 -6.09
N TYR A 401 13.12 3.95 -5.24
CA TYR A 401 13.83 5.15 -5.67
C TYR A 401 14.87 4.82 -6.73
N LEU A 402 15.73 3.84 -6.45
CA LEU A 402 16.76 3.40 -7.38
C LEU A 402 16.16 2.83 -8.68
N ALA A 403 15.09 2.04 -8.59
CA ALA A 403 14.41 1.46 -9.76
C ALA A 403 13.76 2.50 -10.67
N ASN A 404 13.41 3.68 -10.13
CA ASN A 404 12.80 4.79 -10.88
C ASN A 404 13.83 5.86 -11.29
N SER A 405 15.09 5.71 -10.91
CA SER A 405 16.16 6.61 -11.31
C SER A 405 16.71 6.19 -12.67
N ASP A 406 16.66 7.10 -13.64
CA ASP A 406 17.17 6.85 -15.00
C ASP A 406 18.72 6.83 -15.08
N GLN A 407 19.39 7.29 -14.02
CA GLN A 407 20.86 7.42 -13.95
C GLN A 407 21.43 6.65 -12.75
N GLU A 408 22.73 6.33 -12.85
CA GLU A 408 23.49 5.82 -11.71
C GLU A 408 23.56 6.88 -10.61
N VAL A 409 23.34 6.48 -9.36
CA VAL A 409 23.27 7.35 -8.19
C VAL A 409 24.40 6.98 -7.21
N THR A 410 25.07 7.97 -6.67
CA THR A 410 26.14 7.77 -5.65
C THR A 410 25.56 7.77 -4.24
N GLN A 411 26.35 7.29 -3.25
CA GLN A 411 25.97 7.39 -1.84
C GLN A 411 25.73 8.82 -1.37
N HIS A 412 26.46 9.79 -1.92
CA HIS A 412 26.29 11.19 -1.57
C HIS A 412 24.93 11.72 -2.02
N GLU A 413 24.55 11.47 -3.26
CA GLU A 413 23.25 11.86 -3.81
C GLU A 413 22.10 11.21 -3.05
N LEU A 414 22.22 9.92 -2.70
CA LEU A 414 21.23 9.25 -1.85
C LEU A 414 21.08 9.91 -0.47
N MET A 415 22.18 10.42 0.12
CA MET A 415 22.14 11.13 1.40
C MET A 415 21.50 12.52 1.28
N GLU A 416 21.63 13.17 0.16
CA GLU A 416 21.01 14.49 -0.09
C GLU A 416 19.51 14.36 -0.35
N GLU A 417 19.11 13.41 -1.19
CA GLU A 417 17.74 13.28 -1.65
C GLU A 417 16.84 12.47 -0.72
N LEU A 418 17.41 11.50 0.03
CA LEU A 418 16.63 10.60 0.88
C LEU A 418 16.85 10.90 2.36
N PRO A 419 15.90 11.56 3.05
CA PRO A 419 16.03 11.92 4.46
C PRO A 419 16.34 10.74 5.39
N PHE A 420 15.87 9.54 5.05
CA PHE A 420 16.07 8.32 5.83
C PHE A 420 17.40 7.59 5.52
N TYR A 421 18.12 7.98 4.47
CA TYR A 421 19.43 7.38 4.12
C TYR A 421 20.60 8.05 4.87
N LYS A 422 20.27 8.79 5.94
CA LYS A 422 21.24 9.49 6.80
C LYS A 422 21.57 8.61 8.00
N GLY A 423 22.82 8.21 8.13
CA GLY A 423 23.26 7.37 9.25
C GLY A 423 24.73 7.05 9.15
N SER A 424 25.24 6.18 10.05
CA SER A 424 26.59 5.64 9.95
C SER A 424 26.77 4.82 8.67
N GLU A 425 27.99 4.64 8.22
CA GLU A 425 28.30 3.82 7.06
C GLU A 425 27.74 2.39 7.19
N SER A 426 27.82 1.80 8.39
CA SER A 426 27.28 0.47 8.66
C SER A 426 25.76 0.43 8.47
N GLN A 427 25.02 1.43 8.96
CA GLN A 427 23.57 1.51 8.80
C GLN A 427 23.15 1.68 7.33
N ARG A 428 23.90 2.47 6.56
CA ARG A 428 23.64 2.63 5.12
C ARG A 428 23.89 1.34 4.35
N LYS A 429 24.97 0.60 4.67
CA LYS A 429 25.27 -0.71 4.06
C LYS A 429 24.19 -1.75 4.39
N GLU A 430 23.72 -1.77 5.64
CA GLU A 430 22.62 -2.64 6.06
C GLU A 430 21.34 -2.30 5.32
N LEU A 431 20.99 -1.02 5.24
CA LEU A 431 19.81 -0.55 4.53
C LEU A 431 19.85 -0.91 3.03
N MET A 432 21.02 -0.75 2.39
CA MET A 432 21.22 -1.15 0.99
C MET A 432 21.08 -2.66 0.81
N THR A 433 21.63 -3.45 1.74
CA THR A 433 21.49 -4.92 1.73
C THR A 433 20.02 -5.34 1.84
N LEU A 434 19.26 -4.70 2.72
CA LEU A 434 17.81 -4.95 2.85
C LEU A 434 17.03 -4.52 1.60
N ALA A 435 17.43 -3.38 0.98
CA ALA A 435 16.83 -2.92 -0.27
C ALA A 435 17.07 -3.89 -1.42
N MET A 436 18.26 -4.44 -1.54
CA MET A 436 18.57 -5.49 -2.52
C MET A 436 17.74 -6.75 -2.27
N ALA A 437 17.66 -7.22 -1.01
CA ALA A 437 16.88 -8.40 -0.64
C ALA A 437 15.37 -8.21 -0.93
N PHE A 438 14.82 -7.03 -0.66
CA PHE A 438 13.46 -6.66 -1.02
C PHE A 438 13.30 -6.62 -2.54
N GLY A 439 14.25 -6.03 -3.24
CA GLY A 439 14.26 -5.91 -4.69
C GLY A 439 14.12 -7.27 -5.39
N TYR A 440 14.91 -8.25 -5.00
CA TYR A 440 14.84 -9.61 -5.57
C TYR A 440 13.45 -10.27 -5.43
N ARG A 441 12.70 -9.94 -4.37
CA ARG A 441 11.34 -10.48 -4.17
C ARG A 441 10.27 -9.71 -4.97
N ASN A 442 10.61 -8.53 -5.45
CA ASN A 442 9.67 -7.61 -6.11
C ASN A 442 10.11 -7.25 -7.54
N ASN A 443 10.90 -8.12 -8.17
CA ASN A 443 11.41 -7.96 -9.54
C ASN A 443 12.20 -6.66 -9.76
N ILE A 444 12.88 -6.16 -8.71
CA ILE A 444 13.80 -5.03 -8.79
C ILE A 444 15.22 -5.55 -8.57
N ILE A 445 16.11 -5.26 -9.48
CA ILE A 445 17.54 -5.48 -9.28
C ILE A 445 18.24 -4.15 -8.98
N ILE A 446 19.23 -4.20 -8.10
CA ILE A 446 20.10 -3.08 -7.79
C ILE A 446 21.52 -3.50 -8.16
N LYS A 447 22.08 -2.86 -9.18
CA LYS A 447 23.48 -3.01 -9.59
C LYS A 447 24.35 -2.11 -8.72
N CYS A 448 25.54 -2.58 -8.38
CA CYS A 448 26.54 -1.82 -7.64
C CYS A 448 27.87 -1.89 -8.39
N ARG A 449 28.39 -0.74 -8.77
CA ARG A 449 29.67 -0.63 -9.48
C ARG A 449 30.61 0.27 -8.69
N MET A 450 31.87 -0.16 -8.58
CA MET A 450 32.93 0.63 -7.97
C MET A 450 33.80 1.29 -9.06
N LEU A 451 33.90 2.61 -9.05
CA LEU A 451 34.79 3.36 -9.93
C LEU A 451 35.55 4.40 -9.08
N ASP A 452 36.87 4.38 -9.13
CA ASP A 452 37.74 5.30 -8.37
C ASP A 452 37.43 5.36 -6.86
N ASN A 453 37.08 4.22 -6.25
CA ASN A 453 36.63 4.08 -4.86
C ASN A 453 35.28 4.76 -4.54
N ILE A 454 34.49 5.08 -5.55
CA ILE A 454 33.11 5.60 -5.41
C ILE A 454 32.14 4.50 -5.81
N GLU A 455 31.16 4.24 -4.94
CA GLU A 455 30.08 3.30 -5.23
C GLU A 455 28.97 4.00 -6.01
N PHE A 456 28.61 3.40 -7.16
CA PHE A 456 27.47 3.79 -7.99
C PHE A 456 26.40 2.72 -7.92
N PHE A 457 25.16 3.13 -7.71
CA PHE A 457 23.99 2.26 -7.65
C PHE A 457 23.05 2.56 -8.81
N GLN A 458 22.53 1.51 -9.43
CA GLN A 458 21.48 1.61 -10.44
C GLN A 458 20.43 0.54 -10.19
N GLY A 459 19.18 0.94 -10.08
CA GLY A 459 18.05 0.03 -9.98
C GLY A 459 17.39 -0.20 -11.33
N GLU A 460 16.80 -1.38 -11.51
CA GLU A 460 16.00 -1.71 -12.69
C GLU A 460 14.85 -2.62 -12.30
N THR A 461 13.64 -2.31 -12.79
CA THR A 461 12.48 -3.20 -12.63
C THR A 461 12.46 -4.23 -13.75
N LEU A 462 12.53 -5.51 -13.40
CA LEU A 462 12.48 -6.61 -14.33
C LEU A 462 11.03 -6.97 -14.67
N LEU A 463 10.80 -7.37 -15.93
CA LEU A 463 9.55 -7.95 -16.38
C LEU A 463 9.67 -9.48 -16.37
N GLU A 464 8.70 -10.18 -15.80
CA GLU A 464 8.63 -11.64 -15.89
C GLU A 464 8.46 -12.08 -17.34
N THR A 465 9.10 -13.18 -17.70
CA THR A 465 8.99 -13.74 -19.05
C THR A 465 7.61 -14.33 -19.26
N ASP A 466 6.92 -13.89 -20.31
CA ASP A 466 5.70 -14.54 -20.79
C ASP A 466 6.05 -15.69 -21.75
N LEU A 467 5.96 -16.92 -21.28
CA LEU A 467 6.22 -18.13 -22.07
C LEU A 467 5.30 -18.30 -23.31
N ASN A 468 4.22 -17.53 -23.39
CA ASN A 468 3.32 -17.54 -24.55
C ASN A 468 3.70 -16.48 -25.60
N SER A 469 4.67 -15.60 -25.33
CA SER A 469 5.01 -14.46 -26.19
C SER A 469 6.50 -14.15 -26.13
N LEU A 470 7.32 -15.06 -26.65
CA LEU A 470 8.78 -14.98 -26.58
C LEU A 470 9.39 -14.08 -27.66
N THR A 471 10.51 -13.47 -27.34
CA THR A 471 11.25 -12.59 -28.25
C THR A 471 12.15 -13.43 -29.16
N VAL A 472 11.82 -13.46 -30.45
CA VAL A 472 12.61 -14.14 -31.49
C VAL A 472 12.54 -13.34 -32.79
N ALA A 473 13.67 -13.18 -33.45
CA ALA A 473 13.72 -12.68 -34.80
C ALA A 473 14.18 -13.77 -35.79
N ILE A 474 13.64 -13.75 -37.00
CA ILE A 474 13.87 -14.76 -38.03
C ILE A 474 14.27 -14.13 -39.36
N SER A 475 15.10 -14.83 -40.14
CA SER A 475 15.48 -14.44 -41.48
C SER A 475 15.55 -15.69 -42.39
N GLN A 476 15.15 -15.53 -43.67
CA GLN A 476 15.28 -16.57 -44.68
C GLN A 476 16.68 -16.65 -45.29
N ASP A 477 17.49 -15.58 -45.17
CA ASP A 477 18.85 -15.55 -45.67
C ASP A 477 19.80 -14.85 -44.71
N ILE A 478 21.06 -15.28 -44.70
CA ILE A 478 22.15 -14.71 -43.92
C ILE A 478 22.40 -13.22 -44.17
N ALA A 479 22.11 -12.75 -45.36
CA ALA A 479 22.40 -11.40 -45.85
C ALA A 479 21.22 -10.41 -45.62
N TYR A 480 20.06 -10.91 -45.19
CA TYR A 480 18.84 -10.11 -45.09
C TYR A 480 18.47 -9.75 -43.67
N ASN A 481 17.42 -8.98 -43.53
CA ASN A 481 16.88 -8.52 -42.26
C ASN A 481 16.42 -9.71 -41.41
N PHE A 482 16.62 -9.57 -40.10
CA PHE A 482 16.04 -10.41 -39.07
C PHE A 482 14.81 -9.71 -38.53
N ASP A 483 13.66 -10.08 -39.06
CA ASP A 483 12.39 -9.48 -38.66
C ASP A 483 11.85 -10.18 -37.41
N ALA A 484 11.19 -9.39 -36.53
CA ALA A 484 10.52 -9.96 -35.35
C ALA A 484 9.49 -10.99 -35.82
N HIS A 485 9.50 -12.17 -35.18
CA HIS A 485 8.51 -13.21 -35.50
C HIS A 485 7.13 -12.79 -35.00
N ASP A 486 6.17 -12.62 -35.91
CA ASP A 486 4.81 -12.23 -35.60
C ASP A 486 3.78 -13.29 -36.12
N PRO A 487 2.90 -13.85 -35.28
CA PRO A 487 2.82 -13.63 -33.85
C PRO A 487 4.03 -14.18 -33.08
N LYS A 488 4.39 -13.55 -31.96
CA LYS A 488 5.48 -14.04 -31.08
C LYS A 488 5.24 -15.50 -30.68
N PRO A 489 6.26 -16.37 -30.77
CA PRO A 489 6.07 -17.80 -30.50
C PRO A 489 5.91 -18.08 -29.01
N SER A 490 5.09 -19.08 -28.66
CA SER A 490 5.11 -19.67 -27.33
C SER A 490 6.25 -20.66 -27.20
N PHE A 491 6.73 -20.88 -25.97
CA PHE A 491 7.80 -21.86 -25.73
C PHE A 491 7.43 -23.25 -26.19
N ASP A 492 6.22 -23.72 -25.96
CA ASP A 492 5.71 -25.03 -26.38
C ASP A 492 5.69 -25.22 -27.90
N LEU A 493 5.62 -24.16 -28.67
CA LEU A 493 5.60 -24.19 -30.13
C LEU A 493 6.93 -23.73 -30.79
N LEU A 494 7.94 -23.39 -30.01
CA LEU A 494 9.21 -22.86 -30.51
C LEU A 494 9.94 -23.83 -31.44
N HIS A 495 9.74 -25.14 -31.27
CA HIS A 495 10.30 -26.17 -32.19
C HIS A 495 9.84 -25.97 -33.63
N ARG A 496 8.64 -25.46 -33.89
CA ARG A 496 8.15 -25.19 -35.25
C ARG A 496 9.05 -24.19 -35.98
N LEU A 497 9.62 -23.23 -35.24
CA LEU A 497 10.58 -22.28 -35.79
C LEU A 497 11.95 -22.89 -35.95
N THR A 498 12.48 -23.59 -34.92
CA THR A 498 13.85 -24.13 -34.95
C THR A 498 14.03 -25.28 -35.96
N THR A 499 12.93 -25.94 -36.36
CA THR A 499 12.94 -27.05 -37.35
C THR A 499 12.58 -26.62 -38.77
N LEU A 500 12.39 -25.31 -39.04
CA LEU A 500 12.24 -24.82 -40.42
C LEU A 500 13.48 -25.16 -41.26
N GLU A 501 13.28 -25.26 -42.58
CA GLU A 501 14.41 -25.48 -43.52
C GLU A 501 14.91 -24.12 -44.05
N GLY A 502 16.25 -23.93 -44.06
CA GLY A 502 16.86 -22.80 -44.71
C GLY A 502 16.73 -21.41 -44.03
N HIS A 503 16.26 -21.36 -42.77
CA HIS A 503 16.11 -20.10 -42.03
C HIS A 503 17.22 -19.92 -40.99
N HIS A 504 17.27 -18.69 -40.45
CA HIS A 504 18.11 -18.34 -39.32
C HIS A 504 17.30 -17.61 -38.30
N TYR A 505 17.58 -17.76 -37.00
CA TYR A 505 16.88 -17.09 -35.92
C TYR A 505 17.84 -16.55 -34.87
N THR A 506 17.36 -15.62 -34.05
CA THR A 506 18.06 -15.06 -32.89
C THR A 506 17.09 -14.87 -31.72
N ALA A 507 17.62 -14.75 -30.50
CA ALA A 507 16.86 -14.40 -29.29
C ALA A 507 16.70 -12.88 -29.12
N HIS A 508 17.10 -12.07 -30.08
CA HIS A 508 17.05 -10.60 -30.03
C HIS A 508 16.35 -10.03 -31.26
N GLU A 509 15.68 -8.91 -31.07
CA GLU A 509 15.14 -8.07 -32.13
C GLU A 509 16.15 -6.98 -32.51
N PHE A 510 16.09 -6.46 -33.74
CA PHE A 510 17.02 -5.46 -34.25
C PHE A 510 16.30 -4.27 -34.84
N VAL A 511 16.88 -3.09 -34.69
CA VAL A 511 16.39 -1.86 -35.34
C VAL A 511 16.37 -2.07 -36.86
N ASN A 512 15.18 -1.93 -37.46
CA ASN A 512 14.93 -2.18 -38.88
C ASN A 512 15.37 -3.58 -39.36
N GLY A 513 15.38 -4.58 -38.46
CA GLY A 513 15.83 -5.95 -38.76
C GLY A 513 17.33 -6.08 -39.06
N HIS A 514 18.12 -5.03 -38.95
CA HIS A 514 19.53 -5.02 -39.31
C HIS A 514 20.41 -5.60 -38.22
N ARG A 515 20.79 -6.87 -38.35
CA ARG A 515 21.55 -7.65 -37.37
C ARG A 515 23.00 -7.15 -37.19
N LYS A 516 23.19 -6.33 -36.15
CA LYS A 516 24.47 -5.84 -35.62
C LYS A 516 24.34 -5.62 -34.13
N ASN A 517 25.44 -5.71 -33.37
CA ASN A 517 25.44 -5.49 -31.93
C ASN A 517 24.89 -4.11 -31.55
N GLU A 518 25.19 -3.09 -32.32
CA GLU A 518 24.75 -1.70 -32.14
C GLU A 518 23.23 -1.51 -32.37
N ASN A 519 22.60 -2.42 -33.13
CA ASN A 519 21.20 -2.34 -33.53
C ASN A 519 20.28 -3.25 -32.68
N VAL A 520 20.82 -3.95 -31.70
CA VAL A 520 20.02 -4.81 -30.83
C VAL A 520 19.01 -3.98 -30.05
N ILE A 521 17.73 -4.33 -30.14
CA ILE A 521 16.69 -3.78 -29.30
C ILE A 521 16.75 -4.50 -27.94
N PRO A 522 17.01 -3.78 -26.83
CA PRO A 522 17.14 -4.41 -25.53
C PRO A 522 15.88 -5.17 -25.12
N GLY A 523 16.04 -6.43 -24.76
CA GLY A 523 14.94 -7.28 -24.27
C GLY A 523 14.99 -8.68 -24.86
N PHE A 524 15.57 -9.63 -24.12
CA PHE A 524 15.58 -11.05 -24.46
C PHE A 524 15.10 -11.89 -23.28
N ASP A 525 14.57 -13.06 -23.58
CA ASP A 525 13.92 -13.96 -22.64
C ASP A 525 14.34 -15.43 -22.81
N LEU A 526 15.26 -15.71 -23.76
CA LEU A 526 15.77 -17.03 -24.06
C LEU A 526 17.30 -17.07 -24.00
N LEU A 527 17.86 -18.15 -23.44
CA LEU A 527 19.22 -18.56 -23.63
C LEU A 527 19.29 -19.57 -24.80
N ILE A 528 20.15 -19.32 -25.76
CA ILE A 528 20.42 -20.27 -26.88
C ILE A 528 21.89 -20.66 -26.84
N LEU A 529 22.14 -21.93 -26.59
CA LEU A 529 23.47 -22.51 -26.40
C LEU A 529 23.74 -23.57 -27.50
N ASP A 530 24.94 -23.63 -28.01
CA ASP A 530 25.36 -24.63 -29.01
C ASP A 530 26.27 -25.69 -28.36
N CYS A 531 25.91 -26.94 -28.49
CA CYS A 531 26.68 -28.09 -28.00
C CYS A 531 27.26 -28.83 -29.19
N ASP A 532 28.57 -28.72 -29.37
CA ASP A 532 29.28 -29.18 -30.56
C ASP A 532 29.99 -30.57 -30.39
N GLY A 533 29.39 -31.44 -29.60
CA GLY A 533 29.85 -32.82 -29.43
C GLY A 533 30.52 -33.11 -28.09
N ASP A 534 30.72 -32.10 -27.24
CA ASP A 534 31.36 -32.24 -25.92
C ASP A 534 30.41 -32.76 -24.83
N ALA A 535 29.09 -32.76 -25.09
CA ALA A 535 28.07 -33.29 -24.20
C ALA A 535 27.08 -34.17 -25.00
N SER A 536 26.68 -35.32 -24.45
CA SER A 536 25.62 -36.13 -25.05
C SER A 536 24.23 -35.58 -24.70
N ILE A 537 23.25 -35.80 -25.60
CA ILE A 537 21.86 -35.44 -25.37
C ILE A 537 21.33 -36.11 -24.09
N SER A 538 21.69 -37.38 -23.86
CA SER A 538 21.27 -38.13 -22.67
C SER A 538 21.83 -37.50 -21.39
N LEU A 539 23.05 -37.06 -21.36
CA LEU A 539 23.69 -36.39 -20.24
C LEU A 539 22.98 -35.06 -19.93
N VAL A 540 22.76 -34.23 -20.95
CA VAL A 540 22.09 -32.92 -20.77
C VAL A 540 20.67 -33.10 -20.23
N LYS A 541 19.92 -34.09 -20.73
CA LYS A 541 18.57 -34.40 -20.23
C LYS A 541 18.54 -34.76 -18.74
N VAL A 542 19.51 -35.55 -18.28
CA VAL A 542 19.64 -35.94 -16.88
C VAL A 542 20.03 -34.73 -16.01
N LEU A 543 20.98 -33.94 -16.45
CA LEU A 543 21.44 -32.77 -15.68
C LEU A 543 20.42 -31.67 -15.57
N LEU A 544 19.66 -31.40 -16.65
CA LEU A 544 18.69 -30.31 -16.73
C LEU A 544 17.23 -30.76 -16.53
N GLU A 545 16.99 -31.97 -16.01
CA GLU A 545 15.64 -32.54 -15.84
C GLU A 545 14.70 -31.58 -15.07
N ASP A 546 15.23 -30.79 -14.12
CA ASP A 546 14.45 -29.86 -13.32
C ASP A 546 14.10 -28.55 -14.05
N TYR A 547 14.70 -28.30 -15.21
CA TYR A 547 14.52 -27.06 -15.98
C TYR A 547 13.69 -27.28 -17.23
N SER A 548 12.99 -26.23 -17.64
CA SER A 548 12.36 -26.19 -18.95
C SER A 548 13.41 -25.97 -20.02
N PHE A 549 13.42 -26.83 -21.03
CA PHE A 549 14.31 -26.66 -22.20
C PHE A 549 13.69 -27.21 -23.47
N LEU A 550 14.10 -26.63 -24.60
CA LEU A 550 13.95 -27.19 -25.93
C LEU A 550 15.35 -27.56 -26.44
N LEU A 551 15.54 -28.81 -26.82
CA LEU A 551 16.74 -29.32 -27.51
C LEU A 551 16.38 -29.53 -28.98
N SER A 552 17.25 -29.07 -29.90
CA SER A 552 17.07 -29.25 -31.35
C SER A 552 18.39 -29.61 -32.01
N THR A 553 18.47 -30.76 -32.72
CA THR A 553 19.70 -31.20 -33.37
C THR A 553 20.07 -30.31 -34.55
N THR A 554 21.39 -30.18 -34.81
CA THR A 554 21.92 -29.39 -35.93
C THR A 554 22.23 -30.27 -37.14
N LYS A 555 22.47 -29.67 -38.31
CA LYS A 555 22.75 -30.38 -39.59
C LYS A 555 23.94 -31.34 -39.50
N ARG A 556 24.88 -31.15 -38.57
CA ARG A 556 26.06 -31.97 -38.39
C ARG A 556 25.92 -32.98 -37.25
N HIS A 557 24.73 -33.18 -36.74
CA HIS A 557 24.47 -34.13 -35.68
C HIS A 557 24.60 -35.58 -36.19
N THR A 558 25.27 -36.44 -35.41
CA THR A 558 25.31 -37.91 -35.59
C THR A 558 25.08 -38.57 -34.23
N GLU A 559 24.74 -39.85 -34.19
CA GLU A 559 24.60 -40.59 -32.94
C GLU A 559 25.95 -40.67 -32.15
N GLU A 560 27.06 -40.67 -32.84
CA GLU A 560 28.41 -40.72 -32.25
C GLU A 560 28.87 -39.34 -31.77
N THR A 561 28.52 -38.28 -32.50
CA THR A 561 28.87 -36.90 -32.17
C THR A 561 27.59 -36.08 -32.06
N ASN A 562 27.10 -35.91 -30.83
CA ASN A 562 25.85 -35.20 -30.57
C ASN A 562 26.05 -33.71 -30.77
N ARG A 563 25.39 -33.12 -31.78
CA ARG A 563 25.43 -31.70 -32.06
C ARG A 563 24.02 -31.14 -32.03
N PHE A 564 23.75 -30.26 -31.08
CA PHE A 564 22.44 -29.75 -30.84
C PHE A 564 22.46 -28.33 -30.24
N ARG A 565 21.34 -27.65 -30.34
CA ARG A 565 21.08 -26.40 -29.62
C ARG A 565 20.19 -26.67 -28.46
N LEU A 566 20.56 -26.06 -27.34
CA LEU A 566 19.81 -26.07 -26.12
C LEU A 566 19.23 -24.66 -25.92
N ILE A 567 17.89 -24.56 -25.79
CA ILE A 567 17.18 -23.33 -25.60
C ILE A 567 16.49 -23.40 -24.25
N LEU A 568 16.82 -22.45 -23.37
CA LEU A 568 16.31 -22.35 -22.00
C LEU A 568 15.58 -21.04 -21.84
N PRO A 569 14.32 -21.04 -21.38
CA PRO A 569 13.62 -19.80 -21.05
C PRO A 569 14.14 -19.21 -19.73
N LEU A 570 14.30 -17.90 -19.72
CA LEU A 570 14.68 -17.13 -18.54
C LEU A 570 13.45 -16.74 -17.72
N SER A 571 13.62 -16.57 -16.41
CA SER A 571 12.56 -16.11 -15.51
C SER A 571 12.09 -14.68 -15.81
N HIS A 572 12.99 -13.83 -16.32
CA HIS A 572 12.73 -12.43 -16.62
C HIS A 572 13.29 -12.04 -17.98
N ARG A 573 12.60 -11.12 -18.64
CA ARG A 573 13.06 -10.46 -19.84
C ARG A 573 14.12 -9.42 -19.48
N LEU A 574 15.34 -9.59 -19.98
CA LEU A 574 16.49 -8.76 -19.62
C LEU A 574 16.82 -7.74 -20.69
N LYS A 575 17.22 -6.54 -20.26
CA LYS A 575 17.69 -5.43 -21.10
C LYS A 575 19.18 -5.19 -20.80
N LEU A 576 20.07 -5.91 -21.44
CA LEU A 576 21.52 -5.81 -21.24
C LEU A 576 22.19 -5.10 -22.43
N THR A 577 23.25 -4.34 -22.14
CA THR A 577 24.18 -3.88 -23.18
C THR A 577 24.94 -5.04 -23.79
N SER A 578 25.62 -4.86 -24.93
CA SER A 578 26.43 -5.91 -25.54
C SER A 578 27.52 -6.45 -24.59
N ASP A 579 28.16 -5.55 -23.84
CA ASP A 579 29.21 -5.92 -22.88
C ASP A 579 28.63 -6.66 -21.67
N ASP A 580 27.53 -6.20 -21.12
CA ASP A 580 26.86 -6.88 -19.99
C ASP A 580 26.25 -8.22 -20.42
N TYR A 581 25.76 -8.33 -21.65
CA TYR A 581 25.30 -9.60 -22.21
C TYR A 581 26.46 -10.61 -22.30
N SER A 582 27.64 -10.16 -22.76
CA SER A 582 28.81 -11.02 -22.80
C SER A 582 29.22 -11.52 -21.41
N LYS A 583 29.24 -10.63 -20.40
CA LYS A 583 29.50 -11.01 -18.99
C LYS A 583 28.43 -11.95 -18.43
N PHE A 584 27.16 -11.66 -18.73
CA PHE A 584 26.02 -12.50 -18.35
C PHE A 584 26.18 -13.93 -18.92
N MET A 585 26.49 -14.06 -20.20
CA MET A 585 26.68 -15.36 -20.83
C MET A 585 27.91 -16.11 -20.26
N MET A 586 29.00 -15.40 -19.91
CA MET A 586 30.12 -16.01 -19.20
C MET A 586 29.70 -16.62 -17.87
N ASN A 587 28.86 -15.90 -17.09
CA ASN A 587 28.32 -16.42 -15.82
C ASN A 587 27.46 -17.69 -16.07
N VAL A 588 26.66 -17.69 -17.14
CA VAL A 588 25.89 -18.89 -17.57
C VAL A 588 26.79 -20.05 -17.91
N PHE A 589 27.90 -19.83 -18.67
CA PHE A 589 28.84 -20.89 -19.01
C PHE A 589 29.55 -21.49 -17.80
N GLU A 590 29.90 -20.65 -16.82
CA GLU A 590 30.48 -21.12 -15.55
C GLU A 590 29.47 -21.94 -14.72
N TRP A 591 28.20 -21.59 -14.79
CA TRP A 591 27.12 -22.30 -14.10
C TRP A 591 26.87 -23.68 -14.71
N LEU A 592 26.93 -23.82 -16.04
CA LEU A 592 26.65 -25.09 -16.72
C LEU A 592 27.62 -26.18 -16.32
N PRO A 593 27.14 -27.42 -16.12
CA PRO A 593 28.01 -28.56 -15.77
C PRO A 593 28.72 -29.20 -16.96
N PHE A 594 28.48 -28.71 -18.16
CA PHE A 594 29.09 -29.20 -19.43
C PHE A 594 29.51 -28.01 -20.29
N PRO A 595 30.52 -28.19 -21.17
CA PRO A 595 30.97 -27.12 -22.03
C PRO A 595 29.96 -26.82 -23.16
N VAL A 596 29.94 -25.57 -23.59
CA VAL A 596 29.12 -25.05 -24.72
C VAL A 596 29.99 -24.12 -25.57
N ASP A 597 29.57 -23.84 -26.82
CA ASP A 597 30.29 -22.89 -27.68
C ASP A 597 30.21 -21.47 -27.09
N GLU A 598 31.40 -20.93 -26.75
CA GLU A 598 31.51 -19.57 -26.22
C GLU A 598 31.07 -18.47 -27.22
N GLY A 599 30.91 -18.80 -28.49
CA GLY A 599 30.36 -17.86 -29.48
C GLY A 599 28.97 -17.39 -29.16
N ALA A 600 28.22 -18.06 -28.27
CA ALA A 600 26.91 -17.63 -27.76
C ALA A 600 26.95 -16.34 -26.92
N LYS A 601 28.14 -15.87 -26.49
CA LYS A 601 28.32 -14.59 -25.79
C LYS A 601 28.17 -13.35 -26.69
N ASP A 602 28.12 -13.52 -28.02
CA ASP A 602 27.83 -12.45 -28.96
C ASP A 602 26.33 -12.20 -29.03
N ILE A 603 25.90 -11.03 -28.61
CA ILE A 603 24.46 -10.63 -28.52
C ILE A 603 23.77 -10.68 -29.89
N ALA A 604 24.49 -10.46 -31.00
CA ALA A 604 23.94 -10.57 -32.34
C ALA A 604 24.15 -11.94 -32.98
N ARG A 605 24.47 -12.98 -32.19
CA ARG A 605 24.63 -14.36 -32.67
C ARG A 605 23.34 -14.83 -33.34
N LYS A 606 23.49 -15.48 -34.50
CA LYS A 606 22.41 -16.13 -35.22
C LYS A 606 22.60 -17.64 -35.22
N TRP A 607 21.47 -18.33 -35.36
CA TRP A 607 21.38 -19.78 -35.34
C TRP A 607 20.69 -20.29 -36.62
N ALA A 608 21.25 -21.24 -37.35
CA ALA A 608 20.59 -21.81 -38.50
C ALA A 608 19.52 -22.82 -38.06
N THR A 609 18.36 -22.78 -38.63
CA THR A 609 17.30 -23.78 -38.41
C THR A 609 17.65 -25.10 -39.07
N HIS A 610 17.16 -26.25 -38.59
CA HIS A 610 17.35 -27.55 -39.18
C HIS A 610 16.16 -28.49 -38.91
N PRO A 611 15.58 -29.17 -39.90
CA PRO A 611 14.53 -30.14 -39.73
C PRO A 611 15.06 -31.46 -39.14
N GLY A 612 15.55 -31.40 -37.90
CA GLY A 612 16.12 -32.50 -37.15
C GLY A 612 15.20 -32.96 -36.00
N ILE A 613 15.81 -33.76 -35.11
CA ILE A 613 15.14 -34.22 -33.90
C ILE A 613 15.04 -33.06 -32.91
N TYR A 614 13.89 -32.93 -32.24
CA TYR A 614 13.73 -32.00 -31.13
C TYR A 614 13.11 -32.69 -29.91
N GLU A 615 13.43 -32.20 -28.73
CA GLU A 615 12.91 -32.71 -27.49
C GLU A 615 12.63 -31.56 -26.54
N TYR A 616 11.51 -31.65 -25.82
CA TYR A 616 11.12 -30.75 -24.78
C TYR A 616 11.23 -31.37 -23.40
N ASN A 617 11.62 -30.56 -22.42
CA ASN A 617 11.41 -30.84 -21.03
C ASN A 617 10.59 -29.72 -20.40
N LYS A 618 9.64 -30.06 -19.51
CA LYS A 618 8.88 -29.10 -18.73
C LYS A 618 9.35 -29.13 -17.27
N GLY A 619 9.89 -28.05 -16.83
CA GLY A 619 10.42 -27.85 -15.50
C GLY A 619 10.40 -26.38 -15.10
N ASN A 620 11.30 -25.96 -14.23
CA ASN A 620 11.46 -24.59 -13.85
C ASN A 620 12.11 -23.75 -14.95
N VAL A 621 11.78 -22.48 -15.07
CA VAL A 621 12.54 -21.53 -15.89
C VAL A 621 13.86 -21.20 -15.22
N VAL A 622 14.88 -20.85 -15.99
CA VAL A 622 16.19 -20.48 -15.45
C VAL A 622 16.11 -19.11 -14.78
N ASP A 623 16.51 -19.02 -13.52
CA ASP A 623 16.52 -17.74 -12.79
C ASP A 623 17.58 -16.78 -13.36
N ALA A 624 17.14 -15.85 -14.21
CA ALA A 624 17.99 -14.88 -14.87
C ALA A 624 18.81 -14.02 -13.90
N THR A 625 18.27 -13.76 -12.71
CA THR A 625 18.90 -12.86 -11.72
C THR A 625 20.21 -13.40 -11.15
N MET A 626 20.46 -14.71 -11.27
CA MET A 626 21.71 -15.35 -10.85
C MET A 626 22.93 -14.94 -11.68
N PHE A 627 22.71 -14.43 -12.90
CA PHE A 627 23.77 -14.20 -13.88
C PHE A 627 23.94 -12.72 -14.25
N ILE A 628 23.05 -11.83 -13.82
CA ILE A 628 23.12 -10.40 -14.14
C ILE A 628 24.40 -9.80 -13.54
N PRO A 629 25.31 -9.22 -14.35
CA PRO A 629 26.56 -8.65 -13.84
C PRO A 629 26.34 -7.55 -12.79
N GLU A 630 27.34 -7.37 -11.93
CA GLU A 630 27.37 -6.28 -10.93
C GLU A 630 26.21 -6.33 -9.92
N THR A 631 25.59 -7.51 -9.74
CA THR A 631 24.58 -7.75 -8.72
C THR A 631 25.11 -8.67 -7.62
N LYS A 632 24.69 -8.40 -6.37
CA LYS A 632 25.12 -9.22 -5.22
C LYS A 632 24.79 -10.70 -5.40
N LYS A 633 23.66 -11.03 -6.00
CA LYS A 633 23.25 -12.42 -6.24
C LYS A 633 24.15 -13.12 -7.25
N SER A 634 24.60 -12.42 -8.30
CA SER A 634 25.56 -12.97 -9.26
C SER A 634 26.92 -13.23 -8.59
N ASP A 635 27.38 -12.31 -7.73
CA ASP A 635 28.66 -12.47 -7.03
C ASP A 635 28.59 -13.64 -6.03
N GLU A 636 27.52 -13.77 -5.26
CA GLU A 636 27.29 -14.91 -4.36
C GLU A 636 27.23 -16.24 -5.14
N THR A 637 26.61 -16.24 -6.33
CA THR A 637 26.57 -17.42 -7.20
C THR A 637 27.97 -17.79 -7.69
N LYS A 638 28.80 -16.83 -8.11
CA LYS A 638 30.19 -17.06 -8.51
C LYS A 638 31.05 -17.59 -7.36
N GLU A 639 30.93 -17.01 -6.19
CA GLU A 639 31.65 -17.47 -5.00
C GLU A 639 31.30 -18.92 -4.67
N GLN A 640 30.05 -19.31 -4.72
CA GLN A 640 29.59 -20.68 -4.52
C GLN A 640 30.16 -21.62 -5.58
N ILE A 641 30.19 -21.19 -6.83
CA ILE A 641 30.77 -21.95 -7.94
C ILE A 641 32.29 -22.16 -7.74
N THR A 642 32.99 -21.12 -7.32
CA THR A 642 34.46 -21.14 -7.17
C THR A 642 34.93 -21.86 -5.91
N ALA A 643 34.19 -21.77 -4.81
CA ALA A 643 34.57 -22.32 -3.50
C ALA A 643 34.57 -23.87 -3.46
N THR A 644 33.91 -24.54 -4.40
CA THR A 644 33.69 -25.99 -4.31
C THR A 644 34.88 -26.84 -4.79
N GLY A 645 35.83 -26.36 -5.60
CA GLY A 645 37.05 -27.06 -5.99
C GLY A 645 36.88 -28.48 -6.59
N ILE A 646 35.65 -28.88 -6.86
CA ILE A 646 35.18 -30.20 -7.25
C ILE A 646 34.85 -30.16 -8.76
N GLY A 647 34.89 -31.34 -9.44
CA GLY A 647 34.52 -31.43 -10.86
C GLY A 647 33.13 -30.84 -11.18
N ASN A 648 32.97 -30.28 -12.36
CA ASN A 648 31.76 -29.52 -12.74
C ASN A 648 30.42 -30.22 -12.45
N ILE A 649 30.40 -31.54 -12.63
CA ILE A 649 29.19 -32.36 -12.41
C ILE A 649 28.88 -32.53 -10.92
N GLU A 650 29.89 -32.81 -10.09
CA GLU A 650 29.70 -32.91 -8.64
C GLU A 650 29.25 -31.56 -8.03
N ARG A 651 29.90 -30.47 -8.49
CA ARG A 651 29.50 -29.10 -8.11
C ARG A 651 28.05 -28.82 -8.46
N TRP A 652 27.61 -29.15 -9.67
CA TRP A 652 26.24 -29.00 -10.14
C TRP A 652 25.26 -29.69 -9.21
N PHE A 653 25.48 -30.96 -8.93
CA PHE A 653 24.60 -31.70 -8.03
C PHE A 653 24.64 -31.15 -6.61
N LYS A 654 25.81 -30.73 -6.11
CA LYS A 654 25.94 -30.16 -4.77
C LYS A 654 25.16 -28.84 -4.64
N THR A 655 25.27 -27.94 -5.61
CA THR A 655 24.57 -26.65 -5.61
C THR A 655 23.04 -26.80 -5.73
N ASN A 656 22.58 -27.79 -6.47
CA ASN A 656 21.15 -28.00 -6.73
C ASN A 656 20.47 -28.98 -5.75
N THR A 657 21.22 -29.61 -4.84
CA THR A 657 20.68 -30.60 -3.91
C THR A 657 20.18 -29.94 -2.61
N SER A 658 18.92 -30.19 -2.28
CA SER A 658 18.27 -29.72 -1.05
C SER A 658 17.61 -30.86 -0.30
N LYS A 659 17.13 -30.62 0.93
CA LYS A 659 16.49 -31.64 1.78
C LYS A 659 15.36 -32.41 1.10
N GLY A 660 14.65 -31.82 0.14
CA GLY A 660 13.51 -32.43 -0.55
C GLY A 660 13.87 -33.32 -1.74
N ASN A 661 15.03 -33.10 -2.40
CA ASN A 661 15.39 -33.75 -3.67
C ASN A 661 16.65 -34.64 -3.61
N ARG A 662 17.28 -34.80 -2.45
CA ARG A 662 18.54 -35.53 -2.26
C ARG A 662 18.60 -36.92 -2.90
N ALA A 663 17.57 -37.73 -2.67
CA ALA A 663 17.51 -39.08 -3.20
C ALA A 663 17.48 -39.10 -4.72
N ASN A 664 16.74 -38.22 -5.34
CA ASN A 664 16.64 -38.06 -6.80
C ASN A 664 17.96 -37.55 -7.38
N HIS A 665 18.59 -36.57 -6.79
CA HIS A 665 19.86 -36.02 -7.25
C HIS A 665 21.01 -37.03 -7.11
N LEU A 666 21.09 -37.77 -6.01
CA LEU A 666 22.04 -38.88 -5.86
C LEU A 666 21.81 -39.99 -6.88
N TYR A 667 20.56 -40.32 -7.19
CA TYR A 667 20.25 -41.26 -8.27
C TYR A 667 20.72 -40.74 -9.63
N ARG A 668 20.41 -39.49 -9.96
CA ARG A 668 20.84 -38.85 -11.23
C ARG A 668 22.35 -38.73 -11.34
N TYR A 669 23.05 -38.42 -10.24
CA TYR A 669 24.50 -38.43 -10.18
C TYR A 669 25.07 -39.84 -10.49
N GLY A 670 24.47 -40.88 -9.94
CA GLY A 670 24.78 -42.27 -10.30
C GLY A 670 24.51 -42.60 -11.75
N MET A 671 23.42 -42.09 -12.34
CA MET A 671 23.11 -42.28 -13.77
C MET A 671 24.18 -41.66 -14.70
N VAL A 672 24.66 -40.45 -14.38
CA VAL A 672 25.72 -39.78 -15.13
C VAL A 672 27.02 -40.62 -15.12
N MET A 673 27.34 -41.27 -14.02
CA MET A 673 28.48 -42.15 -13.91
C MET A 673 28.32 -43.47 -14.68
N ILE A 674 27.11 -43.99 -14.77
CA ILE A 674 26.78 -45.13 -15.64
C ILE A 674 27.00 -44.73 -17.12
N ASP A 675 26.54 -43.57 -17.53
CA ASP A 675 26.71 -43.04 -18.88
C ASP A 675 28.18 -42.77 -19.22
N ALA A 676 29.02 -42.49 -18.21
CA ALA A 676 30.47 -42.37 -18.34
C ALA A 676 31.22 -43.71 -18.25
N ASP A 677 30.50 -44.84 -18.29
CA ASP A 677 31.03 -46.20 -18.30
C ASP A 677 31.89 -46.61 -17.10
N LEU A 678 31.66 -45.99 -15.93
CA LEU A 678 32.33 -46.34 -14.68
C LEU A 678 31.88 -47.71 -14.16
N ALA A 679 32.77 -48.42 -13.43
CA ALA A 679 32.41 -49.69 -12.79
C ALA A 679 31.46 -49.48 -11.61
N LEU A 680 30.51 -50.36 -11.39
CA LEU A 680 29.50 -50.24 -10.34
C LEU A 680 30.06 -50.00 -8.92
N PRO A 681 31.17 -50.65 -8.50
CA PRO A 681 31.75 -50.35 -7.18
C PRO A 681 32.25 -48.90 -7.08
N ASP A 682 32.87 -48.38 -8.15
CA ASP A 682 33.38 -47.00 -8.16
C ASP A 682 32.24 -45.98 -8.15
N ILE A 683 31.14 -46.29 -8.83
CA ILE A 683 29.91 -45.46 -8.79
C ILE A 683 29.36 -45.39 -7.37
N ILE A 684 29.24 -46.50 -6.68
CA ILE A 684 28.72 -46.59 -5.34
C ILE A 684 29.61 -45.81 -4.35
N ASP A 685 30.93 -45.95 -4.46
CA ASP A 685 31.90 -45.25 -3.61
C ASP A 685 31.83 -43.72 -3.81
N LYS A 686 31.79 -43.28 -5.05
CA LYS A 686 31.62 -41.85 -5.38
C LYS A 686 30.27 -41.28 -4.90
N MET A 687 29.20 -42.03 -5.05
CA MET A 687 27.89 -41.65 -4.56
C MET A 687 27.87 -41.54 -3.02
N ASP A 688 28.50 -42.44 -2.31
CA ASP A 688 28.62 -42.42 -0.85
C ASP A 688 29.44 -41.20 -0.38
N THR A 689 30.58 -40.97 -1.03
CA THR A 689 31.42 -39.80 -0.78
C THR A 689 30.68 -38.52 -1.01
N PHE A 690 29.94 -38.42 -2.12
CA PHE A 690 29.12 -37.28 -2.46
C PHE A 690 27.97 -37.07 -1.44
N ASN A 691 27.25 -38.14 -1.05
CA ASN A 691 26.21 -38.05 -0.02
C ASN A 691 26.74 -37.49 1.30
N LYS A 692 27.94 -37.95 1.72
CA LYS A 692 28.61 -37.48 2.95
C LYS A 692 29.04 -36.00 2.87
N SER A 693 29.27 -35.50 1.66
CA SER A 693 29.67 -34.10 1.41
C SER A 693 28.50 -33.11 1.42
N LEU A 694 27.26 -33.58 1.43
CA LEU A 694 26.06 -32.74 1.49
C LEU A 694 25.86 -32.15 2.90
N ASP A 695 25.35 -30.93 2.98
CA ASP A 695 25.05 -30.26 4.25
C ASP A 695 24.08 -31.06 5.13
N VAL A 696 23.15 -31.76 4.52
CA VAL A 696 22.21 -32.68 5.15
C VAL A 696 22.21 -34.00 4.36
N PRO A 697 23.10 -34.96 4.66
CA PRO A 697 23.16 -36.21 3.92
C PRO A 697 21.90 -37.07 4.09
N LEU A 698 21.65 -37.97 3.13
CA LEU A 698 20.68 -39.03 3.27
C LEU A 698 21.13 -40.01 4.36
N PRO A 699 20.21 -40.46 5.23
CA PRO A 699 20.50 -41.53 6.18
C PRO A 699 21.05 -42.78 5.44
N GLU A 700 22.06 -43.44 5.98
CA GLU A 700 22.76 -44.55 5.32
C GLU A 700 21.80 -45.67 4.93
N GLU A 701 20.83 -45.99 5.77
CA GLU A 701 19.81 -47.02 5.48
C GLU A 701 18.97 -46.64 4.24
N GLN A 702 18.52 -45.40 4.13
CA GLN A 702 17.75 -44.88 3.00
C GLN A 702 18.63 -44.83 1.72
N PHE A 703 19.87 -44.38 1.85
CA PHE A 703 20.83 -44.32 0.76
C PHE A 703 21.04 -45.71 0.16
N ARG A 704 21.36 -46.71 0.97
CA ARG A 704 21.62 -48.08 0.49
C ARG A 704 20.38 -48.80 -0.04
N ASN A 705 19.26 -48.72 0.70
CA ASN A 705 18.07 -49.52 0.38
C ASN A 705 17.23 -48.91 -0.76
N SER A 706 17.38 -47.64 -1.05
CA SER A 706 16.64 -46.95 -2.12
C SER A 706 17.57 -46.59 -3.29
N THR A 707 18.50 -45.65 -3.08
CA THR A 707 19.28 -45.02 -4.16
C THR A 707 20.29 -46.00 -4.79
N VAL A 708 21.13 -46.65 -3.96
CA VAL A 708 22.14 -47.63 -4.44
C VAL A 708 21.47 -48.81 -5.09
N LYS A 709 20.39 -49.32 -4.51
CA LYS A 709 19.62 -50.43 -5.09
C LYS A 709 19.04 -50.11 -6.47
N SER A 710 18.54 -48.89 -6.65
CA SER A 710 17.97 -48.41 -7.90
C SER A 710 19.07 -48.26 -8.98
N ILE A 711 20.21 -47.67 -8.62
CA ILE A 711 21.39 -47.54 -9.53
C ILE A 711 21.92 -48.93 -9.93
N SER A 712 22.09 -49.84 -8.98
CA SER A 712 22.54 -51.19 -9.28
C SER A 712 21.63 -51.93 -10.26
N LYS A 713 20.33 -51.74 -10.12
CA LYS A 713 19.31 -52.29 -11.00
C LYS A 713 19.38 -51.70 -12.41
N GLU A 714 19.56 -50.41 -12.54
CA GLU A 714 19.67 -49.72 -13.82
C GLU A 714 21.00 -50.06 -14.52
N PHE A 715 22.10 -50.13 -13.77
CA PHE A 715 23.40 -50.60 -14.28
C PHE A 715 23.33 -52.00 -14.91
N GLN A 716 22.65 -52.95 -14.24
CA GLN A 716 22.43 -54.30 -14.74
C GLN A 716 21.56 -54.33 -16.01
N LYS A 717 20.57 -53.44 -16.09
CA LYS A 717 19.65 -53.35 -17.23
C LYS A 717 20.33 -52.82 -18.49
N ARG A 718 21.24 -51.86 -18.37
CA ARG A 718 21.96 -51.27 -19.52
C ARG A 718 23.15 -52.09 -20.04
N ARG A 719 23.60 -53.05 -19.26
CA ARG A 719 24.65 -54.01 -19.70
C ARG A 719 24.10 -55.35 -20.21
N LYS A 720 22.78 -55.54 -20.18
CA LYS A 720 22.06 -56.60 -20.87
C LYS A 720 21.69 -56.12 -22.30
#